data_7632d33d51a1e1fc37da2deabe519f2c
#
_entry.id   7632d33d51a1e1fc37da2deabe519f2c
#
_cell.length_a   1.000
_cell.length_b   1.000
_cell.length_c   1.000
_cell.angle_alpha   90.00
_cell.angle_beta   90.00
_cell.angle_gamma   90.00
#
_symmetry.space_group_name_H-M   'P 1'
#
loop_
_entity.id
_entity.type
_entity.pdbx_description
1 polymer ?
#
loop_
_entity_poly.entity_id
_entity_poly.type
_entity_poly.pdbx_seq_one_letter_code
_entity_poly.pdbx_strand_id
1 'polypeptide(L)'
;MLTIKKLRADHVIDFAAEELKKYLRMMMPEGGEVDITFDPEAKDGFRMGLLEDFGLPNDVEDVVLDDVIHIDTDCEGGILAGSNPRSVLFSVYRFLRENGCRWLYPGVDGDYVPMKDIQPVKYHKLADHRFRGFCNEGSETQTAMLECADYYAKLEMNVYMLEWFIPNGYYNRFYTHLHNEKNRIPEEVSDQQVLQWKRQCEAEISKRGLMFHDIGHGWTSRPFGFPANNNAKNVYDVSGYTDQQKSVLAMLNGKRDFHLNVPIYTNVCMSQQKVRDAIVKEIADYAQTHHNIDYLHVWLSDGTKNHCECDECQKMRPSDWYMMMMNQLDRELTRRNLDTRIVFICYVDTMFGPEKVCIENPARFSLLYAPISRSYTASITEDSVIPEPLPYVRNKWQTPASAEASFAQLLQWRNTWKGPAFSYEYHFWRHQFLDPGGITFARRVYEDIRSLKVMELSGYVEDGSQRSGFPNAFPVYIYAQTLMDRDCDFDAVLEDYFSHIYGKDWQQALDLLEGLSQAFDFAYMEGEKSVDTRISCYYDPQRVPQLEKIRELAARERALAKKHLNMPSRPQTVSWRLLLRHADYCQGLGEILLAKARGQNYKAVELAKEFFHSFGKYELEMERYYDHALACRSIEHIIRRPQGIILD
;
A
#
# COMPACT_ATOMS: atom_id res chain seq x y z
N MET A 1 25.52 -0.14 -33.64
CA MET A 1 24.43 -1.07 -33.29
C MET A 1 24.65 -1.52 -31.85
N LEU A 2 23.74 -1.21 -30.95
CA LEU A 2 23.85 -1.62 -29.56
C LEU A 2 23.39 -3.08 -29.42
N THR A 3 24.05 -3.83 -28.55
CA THR A 3 23.68 -5.21 -28.24
C THR A 3 23.42 -5.39 -26.75
N ILE A 4 22.39 -6.16 -26.45
CA ILE A 4 22.05 -6.58 -25.09
C ILE A 4 22.30 -8.07 -24.99
N LYS A 5 23.13 -8.48 -24.04
CA LYS A 5 23.57 -9.86 -23.88
C LYS A 5 23.15 -10.42 -22.52
N LYS A 6 22.26 -11.39 -22.55
CA LYS A 6 21.80 -12.09 -21.34
C LYS A 6 22.79 -13.21 -21.02
N LEU A 7 23.32 -13.20 -19.81
CA LEU A 7 24.25 -14.23 -19.34
C LEU A 7 23.54 -15.46 -18.77
N ARG A 8 22.25 -15.33 -18.43
CA ARG A 8 21.40 -16.40 -17.90
C ARG A 8 20.08 -16.52 -18.65
N ALA A 9 19.56 -17.73 -18.70
CA ALA A 9 18.20 -18.00 -19.15
C ALA A 9 17.24 -17.87 -17.97
N ASP A 10 16.60 -16.72 -17.85
CA ASP A 10 15.65 -16.40 -16.80
C ASP A 10 14.58 -15.45 -17.36
N HIS A 11 13.30 -15.67 -17.04
CA HIS A 11 12.19 -14.91 -17.62
C HIS A 11 12.17 -13.44 -17.19
N VAL A 12 12.65 -13.11 -15.97
CA VAL A 12 12.75 -11.75 -15.48
C VAL A 12 13.88 -11.02 -16.19
N ILE A 13 15.02 -11.68 -16.39
CA ILE A 13 16.15 -11.13 -17.17
C ILE A 13 15.76 -10.96 -18.64
N ASP A 14 14.96 -11.88 -19.20
CA ASP A 14 14.40 -11.72 -20.56
C ASP A 14 13.53 -10.46 -20.65
N PHE A 15 12.65 -10.26 -19.67
CA PHE A 15 11.82 -9.07 -19.60
C PHE A 15 12.66 -7.78 -19.40
N ALA A 16 13.68 -7.83 -18.54
CA ALA A 16 14.59 -6.71 -18.31
C ALA A 16 15.32 -6.29 -19.59
N ALA A 17 15.75 -7.26 -20.42
CA ALA A 17 16.39 -6.99 -21.72
C ALA A 17 15.42 -6.32 -22.71
N GLU A 18 14.16 -6.74 -22.76
CA GLU A 18 13.13 -6.11 -23.60
C GLU A 18 12.80 -4.69 -23.13
N GLU A 19 12.74 -4.44 -21.82
CA GLU A 19 12.56 -3.10 -21.27
C GLU A 19 13.75 -2.18 -21.62
N LEU A 20 14.98 -2.65 -21.45
CA LEU A 20 16.16 -1.87 -21.85
C LEU A 20 16.10 -1.51 -23.33
N LYS A 21 15.85 -2.49 -24.21
CA LYS A 21 15.70 -2.28 -25.66
C LYS A 21 14.63 -1.25 -25.99
N LYS A 22 13.45 -1.37 -25.36
CA LYS A 22 12.31 -0.46 -25.56
C LYS A 22 12.71 0.99 -25.25
N TYR A 23 13.30 1.24 -24.08
CA TYR A 23 13.64 2.61 -23.66
C TYR A 23 14.85 3.17 -24.42
N LEU A 24 15.86 2.36 -24.76
CA LEU A 24 16.97 2.80 -25.62
C LEU A 24 16.47 3.25 -26.98
N ARG A 25 15.52 2.52 -27.60
CA ARG A 25 14.90 2.95 -28.87
C ARG A 25 14.07 4.21 -28.75
N MET A 26 13.43 4.45 -27.60
CA MET A 26 12.69 5.70 -27.35
C MET A 26 13.65 6.89 -27.15
N MET A 27 14.76 6.68 -26.44
CA MET A 27 15.78 7.72 -26.21
C MET A 27 16.54 8.08 -27.48
N MET A 28 16.87 7.07 -28.30
CA MET A 28 17.71 7.21 -29.50
C MET A 28 16.98 6.61 -30.73
N PRO A 29 15.91 7.26 -31.22
CA PRO A 29 15.10 6.70 -32.31
C PRO A 29 15.87 6.55 -33.62
N GLU A 30 16.93 7.34 -33.82
CA GLU A 30 17.83 7.28 -34.98
C GLU A 30 19.08 6.42 -34.74
N GLY A 31 19.25 5.87 -33.53
CA GLY A 31 20.44 5.13 -33.10
C GLY A 31 20.62 3.71 -33.70
N GLY A 32 19.71 3.30 -34.58
CA GLY A 32 19.74 1.99 -35.22
C GLY A 32 19.06 0.88 -34.40
N GLU A 33 19.29 -0.36 -34.82
CA GLU A 33 18.71 -1.53 -34.15
C GLU A 33 19.44 -1.85 -32.84
N VAL A 34 18.68 -2.35 -31.88
CA VAL A 34 19.17 -2.91 -30.60
C VAL A 34 18.85 -4.39 -30.58
N ASP A 35 19.88 -5.25 -30.61
CA ASP A 35 19.71 -6.69 -30.62
C ASP A 35 19.82 -7.28 -29.21
N ILE A 36 19.00 -8.30 -28.95
CA ILE A 36 19.06 -9.11 -27.71
C ILE A 36 19.55 -10.50 -28.07
N THR A 37 20.59 -10.96 -27.38
CA THR A 37 21.15 -12.31 -27.56
C THR A 37 21.37 -12.99 -26.22
N PHE A 38 21.35 -14.31 -26.22
CA PHE A 38 21.78 -15.12 -25.07
C PHE A 38 23.25 -15.54 -25.32
N ASP A 39 24.15 -15.07 -24.46
CA ASP A 39 25.58 -15.35 -24.58
C ASP A 39 26.24 -15.33 -23.18
N PRO A 40 26.35 -16.49 -22.51
CA PRO A 40 26.91 -16.58 -21.16
C PRO A 40 28.39 -16.15 -21.06
N GLU A 41 29.12 -16.13 -22.18
CA GLU A 41 30.54 -15.77 -22.21
C GLU A 41 30.78 -14.34 -22.75
N ALA A 42 29.73 -13.55 -22.90
CA ALA A 42 29.81 -12.23 -23.50
C ALA A 42 30.77 -11.31 -22.74
N LYS A 43 31.57 -10.53 -23.51
CA LYS A 43 32.54 -9.55 -22.96
C LYS A 43 32.30 -8.13 -23.44
N ASP A 44 31.35 -7.92 -24.36
CA ASP A 44 31.00 -6.66 -24.98
C ASP A 44 29.49 -6.43 -24.95
N GLY A 45 29.03 -5.21 -25.26
CA GLY A 45 27.64 -4.80 -25.19
C GLY A 45 27.11 -4.65 -23.77
N PHE A 46 25.79 -4.44 -23.61
CA PHE A 46 25.13 -4.45 -22.30
C PHE A 46 24.94 -5.87 -21.82
N ARG A 47 25.69 -6.26 -20.81
CA ARG A 47 25.68 -7.61 -20.24
C ARG A 47 24.79 -7.63 -19.00
N MET A 48 23.81 -8.54 -19.01
CA MET A 48 22.80 -8.66 -17.96
C MET A 48 22.88 -10.03 -17.28
N GLY A 49 23.04 -10.03 -15.95
CA GLY A 49 23.17 -11.26 -15.17
C GLY A 49 23.20 -10.99 -13.67
N LEU A 50 23.40 -12.04 -12.89
CA LEU A 50 23.57 -11.92 -11.45
C LEU A 50 25.00 -11.43 -11.12
N LEU A 51 25.21 -10.89 -9.93
CA LEU A 51 26.54 -10.46 -9.47
C LEU A 51 27.61 -11.51 -9.65
N GLU A 52 27.30 -12.78 -9.37
CA GLU A 52 28.21 -13.93 -9.50
C GLU A 52 28.67 -14.18 -10.93
N ASP A 53 27.86 -13.87 -11.96
CA ASP A 53 28.22 -14.03 -13.38
C ASP A 53 29.37 -13.10 -13.79
N PHE A 54 29.57 -12.05 -13.00
CA PHE A 54 30.65 -11.05 -13.18
C PHE A 54 31.79 -11.23 -12.19
N GLY A 55 31.76 -12.28 -11.35
CA GLY A 55 32.74 -12.46 -10.28
C GLY A 55 32.65 -11.39 -9.18
N LEU A 56 31.51 -10.71 -9.06
CA LEU A 56 31.24 -9.72 -8.02
C LEU A 56 30.74 -10.40 -6.75
N PRO A 57 31.09 -9.90 -5.56
CA PRO A 57 30.59 -10.45 -4.30
C PRO A 57 29.07 -10.26 -4.21
N ASN A 58 28.39 -11.26 -3.66
CA ASN A 58 26.95 -11.22 -3.34
C ASN A 58 26.79 -11.53 -1.86
N ASP A 59 27.24 -10.60 -1.00
CA ASP A 59 27.30 -10.74 0.45
C ASP A 59 25.95 -10.30 1.10
N VAL A 60 24.82 -10.80 0.59
CA VAL A 60 23.50 -10.55 1.13
C VAL A 60 23.10 -11.62 2.15
N GLU A 61 22.27 -11.28 3.13
CA GLU A 61 21.80 -12.25 4.12
C GLU A 61 20.72 -13.19 3.55
N ASP A 62 19.83 -12.65 2.72
CA ASP A 62 18.75 -13.41 2.06
C ASP A 62 18.62 -12.97 0.60
N VAL A 63 19.06 -13.82 -0.33
CA VAL A 63 19.04 -13.53 -1.78
C VAL A 63 17.63 -13.26 -2.33
N VAL A 64 16.58 -13.74 -1.67
CA VAL A 64 15.19 -13.51 -2.08
C VAL A 64 14.71 -12.12 -1.63
N LEU A 65 15.17 -11.63 -0.48
CA LEU A 65 14.73 -10.39 0.13
C LEU A 65 15.63 -9.20 -0.19
N ASP A 66 16.93 -9.44 -0.32
CA ASP A 66 17.94 -8.40 -0.40
C ASP A 66 18.25 -8.06 -1.85
N ASP A 67 17.89 -6.85 -2.26
CA ASP A 67 18.09 -6.34 -3.62
C ASP A 67 19.36 -5.49 -3.70
N VAL A 68 20.40 -6.00 -4.33
CA VAL A 68 21.59 -5.25 -4.72
C VAL A 68 21.49 -4.89 -6.20
N ILE A 69 21.63 -3.61 -6.51
CA ILE A 69 21.73 -3.08 -7.87
C ILE A 69 23.19 -2.74 -8.14
N HIS A 70 23.77 -3.25 -9.23
CA HIS A 70 25.11 -2.92 -9.68
C HIS A 70 25.11 -2.54 -11.16
N ILE A 71 25.67 -1.38 -11.47
CA ILE A 71 25.79 -0.81 -12.81
C ILE A 71 27.24 -0.32 -13.01
N ASP A 72 27.90 -0.77 -14.05
CA ASP A 72 29.18 -0.22 -14.52
C ASP A 72 29.16 -0.21 -16.06
N THR A 73 28.72 0.92 -16.63
CA THR A 73 28.47 1.08 -18.06
C THR A 73 29.22 2.27 -18.64
N ASP A 74 29.48 2.17 -19.94
CA ASP A 74 29.85 3.30 -20.80
C ASP A 74 28.76 3.58 -21.85
N CYS A 75 29.09 4.35 -22.91
CA CYS A 75 28.14 4.70 -23.97
C CYS A 75 27.85 3.54 -24.96
N GLU A 76 28.57 2.42 -24.90
CA GLU A 76 28.48 1.30 -25.83
C GLU A 76 28.00 0.00 -25.17
N GLY A 77 28.09 -0.07 -23.83
CA GLY A 77 27.73 -1.27 -23.07
C GLY A 77 28.19 -1.24 -21.62
N GLY A 78 28.42 -2.43 -21.06
CA GLY A 78 28.88 -2.61 -19.68
C GLY A 78 28.06 -3.61 -18.90
N ILE A 79 28.05 -3.49 -17.57
CA ILE A 79 27.42 -4.42 -16.64
C ILE A 79 26.10 -3.83 -16.11
N LEU A 80 25.04 -4.62 -16.19
CA LEU A 80 23.77 -4.41 -15.51
C LEU A 80 23.49 -5.67 -14.67
N ALA A 81 23.75 -5.63 -13.38
CA ALA A 81 23.72 -6.81 -12.52
C ALA A 81 22.89 -6.60 -11.25
N GLY A 82 22.50 -7.71 -10.63
CA GLY A 82 21.78 -7.73 -9.38
C GLY A 82 22.03 -8.96 -8.53
N SER A 83 21.64 -8.93 -7.26
CA SER A 83 21.72 -10.07 -6.34
C SER A 83 20.77 -11.21 -6.71
N ASN A 84 19.70 -10.91 -7.42
CA ASN A 84 18.65 -11.80 -7.89
C ASN A 84 18.09 -11.32 -9.24
N PRO A 85 17.27 -12.10 -9.97
CA PRO A 85 16.74 -11.68 -11.28
C PRO A 85 15.95 -10.36 -11.25
N ARG A 86 15.17 -10.11 -10.18
CA ARG A 86 14.43 -8.87 -9.99
C ARG A 86 15.38 -7.66 -9.89
N SER A 87 16.47 -7.79 -9.16
CA SER A 87 17.49 -6.74 -9.02
C SER A 87 18.20 -6.44 -10.35
N VAL A 88 18.29 -7.41 -11.27
CA VAL A 88 18.77 -7.16 -12.65
C VAL A 88 17.77 -6.26 -13.39
N LEU A 89 16.46 -6.49 -13.27
CA LEU A 89 15.44 -5.58 -13.82
C LEU A 89 15.55 -4.18 -13.20
N PHE A 90 15.76 -4.10 -11.89
CA PHE A 90 15.96 -2.82 -11.20
C PHE A 90 17.23 -2.11 -11.68
N SER A 91 18.31 -2.84 -12.00
CA SER A 91 19.51 -2.21 -12.57
C SER A 91 19.25 -1.56 -13.93
N VAL A 92 18.36 -2.13 -14.73
CA VAL A 92 17.91 -1.52 -16.00
C VAL A 92 17.15 -0.22 -15.73
N TYR A 93 16.15 -0.23 -14.83
CA TYR A 93 15.39 0.97 -14.52
C TYR A 93 16.27 2.06 -13.88
N ARG A 94 17.19 1.69 -12.99
CA ARG A 94 18.16 2.62 -12.42
C ARG A 94 19.07 3.23 -13.51
N PHE A 95 19.62 2.42 -14.41
CA PHE A 95 20.42 2.89 -15.53
C PHE A 95 19.66 3.91 -16.39
N LEU A 96 18.41 3.61 -16.72
CA LEU A 96 17.55 4.50 -17.49
C LEU A 96 17.23 5.80 -16.72
N ARG A 97 17.02 5.71 -15.41
CA ARG A 97 16.78 6.87 -14.54
C ARG A 97 18.00 7.78 -14.45
N GLU A 98 19.20 7.23 -14.30
CA GLU A 98 20.46 7.98 -14.33
C GLU A 98 20.67 8.62 -15.70
N ASN A 99 20.12 8.04 -16.75
CA ASN A 99 20.07 8.60 -18.09
C ASN A 99 18.88 9.56 -18.34
N GLY A 100 18.13 9.94 -17.31
CA GLY A 100 17.12 10.98 -17.34
C GLY A 100 15.69 10.49 -17.61
N CYS A 101 15.44 9.19 -17.73
CA CYS A 101 14.08 8.66 -17.75
C CYS A 101 13.42 8.86 -16.38
N ARG A 102 12.10 9.10 -16.37
CA ARG A 102 11.30 9.17 -15.15
C ARG A 102 9.96 8.49 -15.38
N TRP A 103 9.49 7.81 -14.35
CA TRP A 103 8.14 7.24 -14.28
C TRP A 103 7.37 7.98 -13.20
N LEU A 104 6.51 8.90 -13.63
CA LEU A 104 5.92 9.93 -12.78
C LEU A 104 4.50 9.56 -12.30
N TYR A 105 3.85 8.65 -13.03
CA TYR A 105 2.53 8.07 -12.73
C TYR A 105 2.48 6.62 -13.23
N PRO A 106 1.55 5.79 -12.73
CA PRO A 106 1.26 4.51 -13.36
C PRO A 106 0.81 4.67 -14.80
N GLY A 107 1.22 3.72 -15.65
CA GLY A 107 0.89 3.70 -17.08
C GLY A 107 1.74 4.65 -17.94
N VAL A 108 1.55 4.51 -19.25
CA VAL A 108 2.37 5.19 -20.27
C VAL A 108 2.28 6.74 -20.24
N ASP A 109 1.21 7.27 -19.67
CA ASP A 109 1.04 8.71 -19.51
C ASP A 109 2.01 9.32 -18.49
N GLY A 110 2.61 8.48 -17.63
CA GLY A 110 3.62 8.85 -16.65
C GLY A 110 5.07 8.73 -17.14
N ASP A 111 5.30 8.13 -18.30
CA ASP A 111 6.64 7.89 -18.82
C ASP A 111 7.23 9.19 -19.39
N TYR A 112 8.28 9.71 -18.77
CA TYR A 112 9.12 10.77 -19.29
C TYR A 112 10.43 10.16 -19.81
N VAL A 113 10.61 10.19 -21.13
CA VAL A 113 11.79 9.61 -21.81
C VAL A 113 12.46 10.72 -22.64
N PRO A 114 13.66 11.18 -22.25
CA PRO A 114 14.35 12.21 -22.99
C PRO A 114 14.96 11.66 -24.29
N MET A 115 14.88 12.41 -25.38
CA MET A 115 15.61 12.08 -26.60
C MET A 115 17.06 12.59 -26.48
N LYS A 116 17.96 11.68 -26.15
CA LYS A 116 19.39 11.95 -26.01
C LYS A 116 20.21 10.67 -26.05
N ASP A 117 21.50 10.80 -26.29
CA ASP A 117 22.46 9.71 -26.20
C ASP A 117 22.63 9.30 -24.71
N ILE A 118 22.84 7.99 -24.50
CA ILE A 118 23.14 7.44 -23.19
C ILE A 118 24.50 7.93 -22.68
N GLN A 119 24.60 8.03 -21.36
CA GLN A 119 25.82 8.40 -20.65
C GLN A 119 26.32 7.25 -19.79
N PRO A 120 27.64 7.19 -19.51
CA PRO A 120 28.18 6.22 -18.56
C PRO A 120 27.52 6.32 -17.18
N VAL A 121 27.24 5.16 -16.56
CA VAL A 121 26.67 5.09 -15.21
C VAL A 121 27.50 4.14 -14.36
N LYS A 122 27.87 4.60 -13.18
CA LYS A 122 28.42 3.77 -12.11
C LYS A 122 27.52 3.87 -10.89
N TYR A 123 26.94 2.74 -10.50
CA TYR A 123 26.02 2.67 -9.36
C TYR A 123 26.14 1.33 -8.66
N HIS A 124 26.17 1.34 -7.33
CA HIS A 124 26.13 0.13 -6.52
C HIS A 124 25.40 0.43 -5.21
N LYS A 125 24.29 -0.26 -4.96
CA LYS A 125 23.48 -0.05 -3.76
C LYS A 125 22.76 -1.35 -3.38
N LEU A 126 22.85 -1.71 -2.11
CA LEU A 126 21.91 -2.59 -1.43
C LEU A 126 20.72 -1.75 -0.98
N ALA A 127 19.51 -2.15 -1.27
CA ALA A 127 18.31 -1.48 -0.79
C ALA A 127 18.28 -1.46 0.75
N ASP A 128 17.95 -0.31 1.35
CA ASP A 128 17.94 -0.17 2.81
C ASP A 128 16.80 -0.94 3.48
N HIS A 129 15.74 -1.25 2.74
CA HIS A 129 14.59 -1.99 3.23
C HIS A 129 14.27 -3.21 2.35
N ARG A 130 14.01 -4.35 3.01
CA ARG A 130 13.72 -5.64 2.35
C ARG A 130 12.34 -5.71 1.73
N PHE A 131 11.32 -5.11 2.39
CA PHE A 131 9.95 -5.08 1.91
C PHE A 131 9.62 -3.67 1.44
N ARG A 132 9.25 -3.55 0.18
CA ARG A 132 8.95 -2.27 -0.48
C ARG A 132 7.79 -2.48 -1.44
N GLY A 133 6.57 -2.16 -1.02
CA GLY A 133 5.42 -2.40 -1.90
C GLY A 133 4.06 -2.00 -1.35
N PHE A 134 3.03 -2.46 -2.04
CA PHE A 134 1.64 -2.12 -1.77
C PHE A 134 0.75 -3.35 -1.71
N CYS A 135 -0.29 -3.25 -0.87
CA CYS A 135 -1.49 -4.07 -0.90
C CYS A 135 -2.63 -3.29 -1.57
N ASN A 136 -3.48 -3.99 -2.30
CA ASN A 136 -4.65 -3.40 -2.93
C ASN A 136 -5.80 -3.21 -1.92
N GLU A 137 -6.09 -1.98 -1.51
CA GLU A 137 -7.20 -1.64 -0.58
C GLU A 137 -7.99 -0.41 -1.05
N GLY A 138 -8.14 -0.23 -2.32
CA GLY A 138 -8.86 0.92 -2.84
C GLY A 138 -10.25 0.59 -3.38
N SER A 139 -10.67 1.46 -4.28
CA SER A 139 -11.75 1.26 -5.24
C SER A 139 -11.07 1.03 -6.59
N GLU A 140 -10.84 -0.24 -6.96
CA GLU A 140 -9.82 -0.59 -7.95
C GLU A 140 -10.40 -0.88 -9.34
N THR A 141 -9.65 -0.47 -10.37
CA THR A 141 -9.87 -0.90 -11.76
C THR A 141 -8.83 -1.92 -12.16
N GLN A 142 -9.18 -2.85 -13.07
CA GLN A 142 -8.18 -3.81 -13.57
C GLN A 142 -6.99 -3.11 -14.26
N THR A 143 -7.24 -2.02 -14.97
CA THR A 143 -6.19 -1.23 -15.61
C THR A 143 -5.20 -0.67 -14.57
N ALA A 144 -5.70 -0.05 -13.49
CA ALA A 144 -4.85 0.48 -12.44
C ALA A 144 -4.02 -0.61 -11.76
N MET A 145 -4.63 -1.78 -11.49
CA MET A 145 -3.93 -2.92 -10.89
C MET A 145 -2.73 -3.39 -11.73
N LEU A 146 -2.90 -3.50 -13.05
CA LEU A 146 -1.83 -3.93 -13.96
C LEU A 146 -0.78 -2.84 -14.16
N GLU A 147 -1.20 -1.58 -14.31
CA GLU A 147 -0.28 -0.44 -14.48
C GLU A 147 0.55 -0.20 -13.21
N CYS A 148 -0.01 -0.44 -12.01
CA CYS A 148 0.74 -0.35 -10.77
C CYS A 148 1.79 -1.44 -10.60
N ALA A 149 1.55 -2.68 -11.06
CA ALA A 149 2.57 -3.72 -11.05
C ALA A 149 3.80 -3.32 -11.89
N ASP A 150 3.59 -2.65 -13.01
CA ASP A 150 4.64 -2.07 -13.86
C ASP A 150 5.33 -0.89 -13.18
N TYR A 151 4.55 0.05 -12.66
CA TYR A 151 5.03 1.27 -12.03
C TYR A 151 5.88 1.01 -10.77
N TYR A 152 5.45 0.06 -9.93
CA TYR A 152 6.18 -0.28 -8.71
C TYR A 152 7.55 -0.89 -9.02
N ALA A 153 7.64 -1.78 -10.02
CA ALA A 153 8.93 -2.32 -10.46
C ALA A 153 9.87 -1.22 -11.00
N LYS A 154 9.33 -0.25 -11.75
CA LYS A 154 10.08 0.92 -12.26
C LYS A 154 10.57 1.85 -11.15
N LEU A 155 9.91 1.86 -10.02
CA LEU A 155 10.34 2.55 -8.80
C LEU A 155 11.16 1.69 -7.85
N GLU A 156 11.61 0.49 -8.29
CA GLU A 156 12.43 -0.45 -7.51
C GLU A 156 11.73 -1.00 -6.25
N MET A 157 10.39 -0.97 -6.24
CA MET A 157 9.59 -1.69 -5.26
C MET A 157 9.54 -3.18 -5.61
N ASN A 158 9.55 -4.05 -4.60
CA ASN A 158 9.73 -5.49 -4.78
C ASN A 158 8.56 -6.34 -4.31
N VAL A 159 7.52 -5.76 -3.70
CA VAL A 159 6.36 -6.48 -3.18
C VAL A 159 5.08 -6.00 -3.86
N TYR A 160 4.24 -6.95 -4.24
CA TYR A 160 2.85 -6.67 -4.60
C TYR A 160 1.94 -7.66 -3.86
N MET A 161 1.06 -7.15 -3.01
CA MET A 161 0.11 -7.95 -2.25
C MET A 161 -1.28 -7.88 -2.87
N LEU A 162 -1.91 -9.04 -3.05
CA LEU A 162 -3.30 -9.18 -3.46
C LEU A 162 -4.09 -9.77 -2.30
N GLU A 163 -4.75 -8.93 -1.54
CA GLU A 163 -5.57 -9.37 -0.43
C GLU A 163 -6.86 -10.06 -0.90
N TRP A 164 -7.34 -11.01 -0.12
CA TRP A 164 -8.54 -11.83 -0.32
C TRP A 164 -8.45 -12.91 -1.39
N PHE A 165 -9.16 -14.02 -1.17
CA PHE A 165 -9.34 -15.09 -2.16
C PHE A 165 -9.95 -14.57 -3.46
N ILE A 166 -10.98 -13.74 -3.33
CA ILE A 166 -11.64 -13.01 -4.42
C ILE A 166 -11.83 -11.58 -3.94
N PRO A 167 -11.02 -10.62 -4.41
CA PRO A 167 -11.05 -9.22 -3.95
C PRO A 167 -12.22 -8.42 -4.58
N ASN A 168 -13.41 -9.01 -4.64
CA ASN A 168 -14.57 -8.43 -5.31
C ASN A 168 -15.07 -7.13 -4.66
N GLY A 169 -14.86 -6.94 -3.35
CA GLY A 169 -15.23 -5.70 -2.66
C GLY A 169 -14.49 -4.48 -3.18
N TYR A 170 -13.21 -4.61 -3.53
CA TYR A 170 -12.41 -3.52 -4.09
C TYR A 170 -12.86 -3.13 -5.49
N TYR A 171 -13.06 -4.12 -6.37
CA TYR A 171 -13.59 -3.88 -7.70
C TYR A 171 -15.02 -3.35 -7.66
N ASN A 172 -15.89 -3.90 -6.82
CA ASN A 172 -17.26 -3.42 -6.67
C ASN A 172 -17.34 -1.97 -6.21
N ARG A 173 -16.44 -1.49 -5.37
CA ARG A 173 -16.39 -0.06 -4.99
C ARG A 173 -16.24 0.84 -6.20
N PHE A 174 -15.44 0.45 -7.19
CA PHE A 174 -15.29 1.20 -8.44
C PHE A 174 -16.45 0.95 -9.40
N TYR A 175 -16.70 -0.31 -9.80
CA TYR A 175 -17.65 -0.64 -10.86
C TYR A 175 -19.13 -0.37 -10.49
N THR A 176 -19.46 -0.28 -9.21
CA THR A 176 -20.75 0.26 -8.76
C THR A 176 -20.79 1.80 -8.73
N HIS A 177 -19.67 2.45 -9.05
CA HIS A 177 -19.50 3.91 -9.00
C HIS A 177 -19.98 4.50 -7.68
N LEU A 178 -19.51 3.91 -6.57
CA LEU A 178 -19.88 4.29 -5.22
C LEU A 178 -19.68 5.80 -5.02
N HIS A 179 -20.72 6.48 -4.52
CA HIS A 179 -20.84 7.93 -4.40
C HIS A 179 -20.92 8.71 -5.73
N ASN A 180 -21.06 8.02 -6.87
CA ASN A 180 -21.16 8.64 -8.19
C ASN A 180 -22.29 8.05 -9.07
N GLU A 181 -23.22 7.31 -8.47
CA GLU A 181 -24.30 6.59 -9.16
C GLU A 181 -25.24 7.53 -9.97
N LYS A 182 -25.22 8.82 -9.69
CA LYS A 182 -25.97 9.82 -10.45
C LYS A 182 -25.33 10.16 -11.81
N ASN A 183 -24.01 10.00 -11.94
CA ASN A 183 -23.26 10.32 -13.16
C ASN A 183 -22.92 9.08 -13.98
N ARG A 184 -22.76 7.93 -13.33
CA ARG A 184 -22.39 6.67 -13.95
C ARG A 184 -23.30 5.54 -13.50
N ILE A 185 -23.75 4.72 -14.45
CA ILE A 185 -24.58 3.55 -14.18
C ILE A 185 -23.68 2.44 -13.62
N PRO A 186 -24.06 1.80 -12.50
CA PRO A 186 -23.33 0.67 -11.96
C PRO A 186 -23.12 -0.46 -12.99
N GLU A 187 -21.92 -1.00 -13.00
CA GLU A 187 -21.52 -2.13 -13.84
C GLU A 187 -21.44 -3.39 -12.98
N GLU A 188 -22.04 -4.49 -13.45
CA GLU A 188 -21.95 -5.76 -12.73
C GLU A 188 -20.64 -6.48 -13.04
N VAL A 189 -19.90 -6.83 -12.00
CA VAL A 189 -18.67 -7.62 -12.09
C VAL A 189 -18.83 -8.90 -11.30
N SER A 190 -18.70 -10.04 -11.96
CA SER A 190 -18.83 -11.34 -11.31
C SER A 190 -17.58 -11.75 -10.55
N ASP A 191 -17.72 -12.61 -9.53
CA ASP A 191 -16.58 -13.21 -8.81
C ASP A 191 -15.65 -13.96 -9.76
N GLN A 192 -16.18 -14.60 -10.81
CA GLN A 192 -15.37 -15.27 -11.83
C GLN A 192 -14.50 -14.28 -12.61
N GLN A 193 -15.05 -13.13 -12.98
CA GLN A 193 -14.29 -12.08 -13.66
C GLN A 193 -13.18 -11.52 -12.76
N VAL A 194 -13.49 -11.24 -11.49
CA VAL A 194 -12.50 -10.75 -10.51
C VAL A 194 -11.38 -11.78 -10.31
N LEU A 195 -11.70 -13.06 -10.24
CA LEU A 195 -10.70 -14.12 -10.14
C LEU A 195 -9.79 -14.19 -11.38
N GLN A 196 -10.35 -14.02 -12.58
CA GLN A 196 -9.56 -13.92 -13.81
C GLN A 196 -8.61 -12.70 -13.77
N TRP A 197 -9.09 -11.57 -13.30
CA TRP A 197 -8.30 -10.35 -13.14
C TRP A 197 -7.18 -10.53 -12.11
N LYS A 198 -7.46 -11.20 -10.99
CA LYS A 198 -6.42 -11.56 -10.02
C LYS A 198 -5.32 -12.39 -10.67
N ARG A 199 -5.65 -13.39 -11.51
CA ARG A 199 -4.67 -14.20 -12.27
C ARG A 199 -3.84 -13.36 -13.25
N GLN A 200 -4.42 -12.34 -13.86
CA GLN A 200 -3.67 -11.40 -14.70
C GLN A 200 -2.66 -10.58 -13.88
N CYS A 201 -3.06 -10.10 -12.70
CA CYS A 201 -2.13 -9.41 -11.79
C CYS A 201 -0.98 -10.32 -11.36
N GLU A 202 -1.26 -11.58 -10.99
CA GLU A 202 -0.24 -12.57 -10.64
C GLU A 202 0.76 -12.80 -11.78
N ALA A 203 0.30 -12.84 -13.03
CA ALA A 203 1.17 -12.97 -14.19
C ALA A 203 2.09 -11.75 -14.36
N GLU A 204 1.59 -10.53 -14.14
CA GLU A 204 2.40 -9.31 -14.23
C GLU A 204 3.39 -9.18 -13.05
N ILE A 205 3.02 -9.67 -11.86
CA ILE A 205 3.91 -9.78 -10.69
C ILE A 205 5.07 -10.75 -11.01
N SER A 206 4.74 -11.97 -11.45
CA SER A 206 5.73 -13.01 -11.79
C SER A 206 6.66 -12.57 -12.92
N LYS A 207 6.14 -11.94 -13.96
CA LYS A 207 6.91 -11.42 -15.10
C LYS A 207 8.05 -10.49 -14.68
N ARG A 208 7.87 -9.75 -13.60
CA ARG A 208 8.85 -8.79 -13.05
C ARG A 208 9.65 -9.34 -11.87
N GLY A 209 9.39 -10.58 -11.48
CA GLY A 209 10.02 -11.18 -10.29
C GLY A 209 9.68 -10.47 -8.98
N LEU A 210 8.58 -9.74 -8.92
CA LEU A 210 8.13 -9.14 -7.67
C LEU A 210 7.70 -10.25 -6.70
N MET A 211 7.93 -10.03 -5.41
CA MET A 211 7.45 -10.94 -4.37
C MET A 211 5.92 -10.85 -4.31
N PHE A 212 5.29 -11.99 -4.54
CA PHE A 212 3.85 -12.11 -4.46
C PHE A 212 3.41 -12.43 -3.02
N HIS A 213 2.74 -11.49 -2.39
CA HIS A 213 2.07 -11.64 -1.10
C HIS A 213 0.57 -11.88 -1.35
N ASP A 214 -0.02 -12.89 -0.73
CA ASP A 214 -1.40 -13.30 -1.03
C ASP A 214 -2.25 -13.53 0.21
N ILE A 215 -3.55 -13.31 0.08
CA ILE A 215 -4.67 -13.54 0.98
C ILE A 215 -4.74 -12.48 2.11
N GLY A 216 -4.37 -12.77 3.32
CA GLY A 216 -4.68 -11.99 4.52
C GLY A 216 -5.83 -12.59 5.31
N HIS A 217 -7.01 -12.00 5.22
CA HIS A 217 -8.22 -12.44 5.91
C HIS A 217 -8.98 -13.56 5.19
N GLY A 218 -9.99 -14.16 5.88
CA GLY A 218 -10.87 -15.18 5.34
C GLY A 218 -10.64 -16.60 5.85
N TRP A 219 -9.50 -16.87 6.51
CA TRP A 219 -9.16 -18.19 7.06
C TRP A 219 -10.05 -18.61 8.23
N THR A 220 -10.70 -17.67 8.93
CA THR A 220 -11.67 -17.95 9.98
C THR A 220 -13.07 -18.28 9.45
N SER A 221 -13.30 -18.09 8.16
CA SER A 221 -14.61 -18.30 7.51
C SER A 221 -14.60 -19.45 6.53
N ARG A 222 -13.69 -19.47 5.57
CA ARG A 222 -13.65 -20.42 4.46
C ARG A 222 -13.63 -21.90 4.87
N PRO A 223 -12.84 -22.36 5.87
CA PRO A 223 -12.77 -23.76 6.25
C PRO A 223 -14.09 -24.32 6.78
N PHE A 224 -15.01 -23.43 7.19
CA PHE A 224 -16.30 -23.80 7.80
C PHE A 224 -17.49 -23.59 6.87
N GLY A 225 -17.22 -23.22 5.59
CA GLY A 225 -18.25 -22.96 4.60
C GLY A 225 -19.00 -21.64 4.80
N PHE A 226 -18.39 -20.67 5.51
CA PHE A 226 -18.88 -19.31 5.62
C PHE A 226 -18.33 -18.44 4.48
N PRO A 227 -19.06 -17.40 4.06
CA PRO A 227 -18.54 -16.43 3.11
C PRO A 227 -17.19 -15.83 3.57
N ALA A 228 -16.21 -15.84 2.66
CA ALA A 228 -14.83 -15.44 2.93
C ALA A 228 -14.33 -14.35 1.96
N ASN A 229 -15.24 -13.50 1.48
CA ASN A 229 -14.93 -12.35 0.64
C ASN A 229 -15.11 -11.04 1.42
N ASN A 230 -14.51 -9.97 0.93
CA ASN A 230 -14.54 -8.67 1.56
C ASN A 230 -15.81 -7.84 1.31
N ASN A 231 -16.94 -8.47 1.00
CA ASN A 231 -18.20 -7.77 0.81
C ASN A 231 -18.92 -7.52 2.14
N ALA A 232 -18.43 -6.58 2.93
CA ALA A 232 -18.96 -6.24 4.25
C ALA A 232 -20.40 -5.69 4.25
N LYS A 233 -20.95 -5.35 3.07
CA LYS A 233 -22.35 -4.90 2.96
C LYS A 233 -23.37 -6.04 3.09
N ASN A 234 -22.92 -7.29 2.96
CA ASN A 234 -23.79 -8.44 3.05
C ASN A 234 -23.95 -8.85 4.53
N VAL A 235 -25.14 -8.68 5.04
CA VAL A 235 -25.55 -9.14 6.37
C VAL A 235 -26.01 -10.58 6.28
N TYR A 236 -25.47 -11.44 7.12
CA TYR A 236 -25.78 -12.88 7.14
C TYR A 236 -26.44 -13.30 8.44
N ASP A 237 -27.46 -14.16 8.33
CA ASP A 237 -28.09 -14.78 9.49
C ASP A 237 -27.47 -16.15 9.75
N VAL A 238 -26.98 -16.36 10.96
CA VAL A 238 -26.40 -17.63 11.39
C VAL A 238 -27.43 -18.77 11.43
N SER A 239 -28.73 -18.47 11.48
CA SER A 239 -29.81 -19.48 11.52
C SER A 239 -29.79 -20.44 10.33
N GLY A 240 -29.29 -20.00 9.16
CA GLY A 240 -29.14 -20.83 7.96
C GLY A 240 -28.04 -21.89 8.03
N TYR A 241 -27.26 -21.94 9.10
CA TYR A 241 -26.13 -22.87 9.25
C TYR A 241 -26.43 -23.98 10.26
N THR A 242 -25.75 -25.11 10.12
CA THR A 242 -25.90 -26.26 11.01
C THR A 242 -25.34 -25.98 12.41
N ASP A 243 -25.80 -26.74 13.42
CA ASP A 243 -25.27 -26.62 14.79
C ASP A 243 -23.76 -26.93 14.83
N GLN A 244 -23.27 -27.81 13.96
CA GLN A 244 -21.86 -28.13 13.85
C GLN A 244 -21.08 -26.89 13.38
N GLN A 245 -21.56 -26.16 12.36
CA GLN A 245 -20.96 -24.93 11.88
C GLN A 245 -21.03 -23.81 12.95
N LYS A 246 -22.18 -23.64 13.60
CA LYS A 246 -22.30 -22.68 14.71
C LYS A 246 -21.34 -22.95 15.85
N SER A 247 -21.10 -24.25 16.15
CA SER A 247 -20.23 -24.65 17.28
C SER A 247 -18.77 -24.20 17.15
N VAL A 248 -18.29 -23.86 15.92
CA VAL A 248 -16.92 -23.39 15.70
C VAL A 248 -16.76 -21.90 15.94
N LEU A 249 -17.84 -21.11 15.88
CA LEU A 249 -17.79 -19.66 16.06
C LEU A 249 -17.33 -19.28 17.48
N ALA A 250 -16.74 -18.12 17.62
CA ALA A 250 -16.43 -17.53 18.90
C ALA A 250 -17.70 -17.38 19.75
N MET A 251 -17.61 -17.69 21.04
CA MET A 251 -18.67 -17.43 21.99
C MET A 251 -18.51 -16.02 22.56
N LEU A 252 -19.49 -15.16 22.32
CA LEU A 252 -19.54 -13.79 22.82
C LEU A 252 -20.82 -13.62 23.65
N ASN A 253 -20.70 -13.17 24.90
CA ASN A 253 -21.84 -13.01 25.81
C ASN A 253 -22.71 -14.29 25.90
N GLY A 254 -22.06 -15.45 25.91
CA GLY A 254 -22.73 -16.76 26.01
C GLY A 254 -23.37 -17.29 24.72
N LYS A 255 -23.24 -16.58 23.59
CA LYS A 255 -23.80 -16.96 22.28
C LYS A 255 -22.70 -17.18 21.23
N ARG A 256 -23.00 -18.06 20.27
CA ARG A 256 -22.16 -18.28 19.08
C ARG A 256 -22.92 -17.78 17.87
N ASP A 257 -22.51 -16.64 17.36
CA ASP A 257 -23.18 -15.93 16.27
C ASP A 257 -22.14 -15.19 15.40
N PHE A 258 -22.56 -14.70 14.26
CA PHE A 258 -21.71 -13.80 13.47
C PHE A 258 -21.59 -12.45 14.16
N HIS A 259 -20.34 -12.01 14.35
CA HIS A 259 -20.06 -10.69 14.87
C HIS A 259 -20.56 -9.64 13.87
N LEU A 260 -21.37 -8.68 14.33
CA LEU A 260 -22.02 -7.67 13.48
C LEU A 260 -22.80 -8.28 12.28
N ASN A 261 -23.20 -9.54 12.35
CA ASN A 261 -23.82 -10.32 11.26
C ASN A 261 -22.91 -10.45 10.01
N VAL A 262 -21.60 -10.37 10.16
CA VAL A 262 -20.63 -10.45 9.06
C VAL A 262 -19.63 -11.58 9.31
N PRO A 263 -19.60 -12.64 8.49
CA PRO A 263 -18.72 -13.79 8.69
C PRO A 263 -17.23 -13.43 8.74
N ILE A 264 -16.74 -12.59 7.87
CA ILE A 264 -15.32 -12.20 7.83
C ILE A 264 -14.86 -11.39 9.05
N TYR A 265 -15.80 -10.73 9.74
CA TYR A 265 -15.53 -10.05 11.01
C TYR A 265 -15.59 -11.00 12.22
N THR A 266 -15.92 -12.28 12.00
CA THR A 266 -16.19 -13.22 13.07
C THR A 266 -15.02 -14.14 13.33
N ASN A 267 -14.51 -14.13 14.57
CA ASN A 267 -13.52 -15.08 15.01
C ASN A 267 -14.15 -16.45 15.33
N VAL A 268 -13.30 -17.44 15.48
CA VAL A 268 -13.66 -18.82 15.82
C VAL A 268 -13.15 -19.21 17.21
N CYS A 269 -13.62 -20.35 17.72
CA CYS A 269 -13.22 -20.86 19.02
C CYS A 269 -11.86 -21.57 18.92
N MET A 270 -10.78 -20.80 19.05
CA MET A 270 -9.40 -21.27 18.85
C MET A 270 -8.93 -22.32 19.87
N SER A 271 -9.60 -22.49 21.01
CA SER A 271 -9.29 -23.57 21.97
C SER A 271 -9.69 -24.96 21.45
N GLN A 272 -10.61 -25.02 20.48
CA GLN A 272 -11.01 -26.31 19.88
C GLN A 272 -9.93 -26.78 18.89
N GLN A 273 -9.33 -27.96 19.15
CA GLN A 273 -8.31 -28.54 18.26
C GLN A 273 -8.84 -28.72 16.83
N LYS A 274 -10.06 -29.25 16.67
CA LYS A 274 -10.70 -29.45 15.35
C LYS A 274 -10.83 -28.17 14.53
N VAL A 275 -10.97 -27.01 15.19
CA VAL A 275 -11.07 -25.70 14.52
C VAL A 275 -9.71 -25.30 13.97
N ARG A 276 -8.66 -25.40 14.78
CA ARG A 276 -7.30 -25.12 14.32
C ARG A 276 -6.87 -26.08 13.22
N ASP A 277 -7.18 -27.39 13.36
CA ASP A 277 -6.84 -28.41 12.34
C ASP A 277 -7.52 -28.10 11.00
N ALA A 278 -8.79 -27.65 11.01
CA ALA A 278 -9.49 -27.26 9.79
C ALA A 278 -8.85 -26.05 9.10
N ILE A 279 -8.47 -25.03 9.87
CA ILE A 279 -7.78 -23.84 9.34
C ILE A 279 -6.41 -24.23 8.78
N VAL A 280 -5.61 -24.97 9.54
CA VAL A 280 -4.27 -25.43 9.12
C VAL A 280 -4.34 -26.24 7.83
N LYS A 281 -5.34 -27.16 7.75
CA LYS A 281 -5.56 -27.96 6.54
C LYS A 281 -5.88 -27.08 5.33
N GLU A 282 -6.80 -26.12 5.48
CA GLU A 282 -7.21 -25.22 4.39
C GLU A 282 -6.02 -24.38 3.88
N ILE A 283 -5.22 -23.84 4.81
CA ILE A 283 -4.02 -23.05 4.43
C ILE A 283 -3.00 -23.93 3.69
N ALA A 284 -2.75 -25.12 4.20
CA ALA A 284 -1.79 -26.06 3.58
C ALA A 284 -2.29 -26.56 2.23
N ASP A 285 -3.59 -26.82 2.06
CA ASP A 285 -4.20 -27.17 0.77
C ASP A 285 -4.06 -26.01 -0.24
N TYR A 286 -4.27 -24.79 0.22
CA TYR A 286 -4.09 -23.60 -0.61
C TYR A 286 -2.63 -23.42 -1.05
N ALA A 287 -1.68 -23.48 -0.12
CA ALA A 287 -0.26 -23.38 -0.42
C ALA A 287 0.21 -24.50 -1.40
N GLN A 288 -0.34 -25.70 -1.28
CA GLN A 288 -0.01 -26.83 -2.14
C GLN A 288 -0.48 -26.63 -3.59
N THR A 289 -1.48 -25.81 -3.83
CA THR A 289 -2.06 -25.56 -5.17
C THR A 289 -1.64 -24.23 -5.78
N HIS A 290 -0.98 -23.37 -5.02
CA HIS A 290 -0.56 -22.01 -5.44
C HIS A 290 0.95 -21.84 -5.21
N HIS A 291 1.77 -22.41 -6.10
CA HIS A 291 3.24 -22.44 -5.97
C HIS A 291 3.92 -21.11 -6.32
N ASN A 292 3.17 -20.13 -6.84
CA ASN A 292 3.68 -18.82 -7.21
C ASN A 292 3.64 -17.79 -6.07
N ILE A 293 3.23 -18.21 -4.87
CA ILE A 293 3.15 -17.33 -3.71
C ILE A 293 4.47 -17.36 -2.96
N ASP A 294 5.11 -16.20 -2.80
CA ASP A 294 6.31 -16.04 -1.98
C ASP A 294 5.96 -15.96 -0.50
N TYR A 295 4.91 -15.20 -0.16
CA TYR A 295 4.44 -14.99 1.21
C TYR A 295 2.93 -15.17 1.31
N LEU A 296 2.49 -16.17 2.06
CA LEU A 296 1.09 -16.38 2.37
C LEU A 296 0.74 -15.72 3.70
N HIS A 297 -0.15 -14.74 3.65
CA HIS A 297 -0.63 -14.05 4.83
C HIS A 297 -1.75 -14.85 5.49
N VAL A 298 -1.62 -15.08 6.78
CA VAL A 298 -2.59 -15.85 7.58
C VAL A 298 -3.06 -14.97 8.72
N TRP A 299 -4.09 -14.17 8.46
CA TRP A 299 -4.68 -13.29 9.45
C TRP A 299 -5.95 -13.91 10.06
N LEU A 300 -6.30 -13.49 11.27
CA LEU A 300 -7.57 -13.87 11.88
C LEU A 300 -8.73 -13.09 11.25
N SER A 301 -9.90 -13.00 11.92
CA SER A 301 -11.01 -12.21 11.36
C SER A 301 -10.66 -10.74 11.23
N ASP A 302 -11.27 -10.06 10.26
CA ASP A 302 -11.17 -8.60 10.09
C ASP A 302 -12.13 -7.84 11.04
N GLY A 303 -12.21 -8.31 12.28
CA GLY A 303 -13.06 -7.75 13.33
C GLY A 303 -12.27 -7.55 14.61
N THR A 304 -12.78 -6.68 15.47
CA THR A 304 -12.13 -6.33 16.72
C THR A 304 -12.99 -6.68 17.92
N LYS A 305 -12.37 -7.00 19.06
CA LYS A 305 -13.04 -7.29 20.34
C LYS A 305 -14.07 -8.42 20.26
N ASN A 306 -13.78 -9.44 19.46
CA ASN A 306 -14.70 -10.55 19.18
C ASN A 306 -14.05 -11.93 19.35
N HIS A 307 -13.05 -12.04 20.20
CA HIS A 307 -12.42 -13.32 20.52
C HIS A 307 -13.27 -14.13 21.51
N CYS A 308 -13.27 -15.46 21.33
CA CYS A 308 -14.11 -16.40 22.09
C CYS A 308 -13.92 -16.26 23.61
N GLU A 309 -15.03 -16.17 24.34
CA GLU A 309 -15.10 -15.99 25.79
C GLU A 309 -15.37 -17.33 26.55
N CYS A 310 -15.31 -18.49 25.88
CA CYS A 310 -15.46 -19.76 26.60
C CYS A 310 -14.30 -19.99 27.57
N ASP A 311 -14.53 -20.79 28.63
CA ASP A 311 -13.56 -21.02 29.71
C ASP A 311 -12.17 -21.45 29.20
N GLU A 312 -12.14 -22.30 28.16
CA GLU A 312 -10.88 -22.77 27.59
C GLU A 312 -10.14 -21.64 26.84
N CYS A 313 -10.86 -20.84 26.03
CA CYS A 313 -10.24 -19.73 25.32
C CYS A 313 -9.71 -18.64 26.26
N GLN A 314 -10.34 -18.44 27.42
CA GLN A 314 -9.90 -17.44 28.40
C GLN A 314 -8.57 -17.80 29.11
N LYS A 315 -8.10 -19.05 29.03
CA LYS A 315 -6.84 -19.48 29.65
C LYS A 315 -5.58 -18.87 29.04
N MET A 316 -5.67 -18.35 27.81
CA MET A 316 -4.56 -17.75 27.07
C MET A 316 -5.04 -16.53 26.28
N ARG A 317 -4.10 -15.64 25.89
CA ARG A 317 -4.37 -14.52 25.00
C ARG A 317 -4.76 -15.01 23.59
N PRO A 318 -5.47 -14.19 22.77
CA PRO A 318 -5.69 -14.50 21.37
C PRO A 318 -4.38 -14.79 20.61
N SER A 319 -3.33 -14.00 20.87
CA SER A 319 -2.01 -14.18 20.29
C SER A 319 -1.34 -15.51 20.67
N ASP A 320 -1.55 -16.05 21.89
CA ASP A 320 -1.05 -17.40 22.25
C ASP A 320 -1.73 -18.50 21.42
N TRP A 321 -3.07 -18.44 21.28
CA TRP A 321 -3.81 -19.39 20.45
C TRP A 321 -3.41 -19.29 18.98
N TYR A 322 -3.13 -18.08 18.53
CA TYR A 322 -2.68 -17.79 17.18
C TYR A 322 -1.29 -18.40 16.93
N MET A 323 -0.33 -18.19 17.83
CA MET A 323 1.00 -18.79 17.70
C MET A 323 0.96 -20.32 17.79
N MET A 324 0.07 -20.89 18.61
CA MET A 324 -0.17 -22.34 18.64
C MET A 324 -0.62 -22.86 17.27
N MET A 325 -1.54 -22.16 16.60
CA MET A 325 -2.00 -22.52 15.26
C MET A 325 -0.88 -22.35 14.23
N MET A 326 -0.05 -21.30 14.32
CA MET A 326 1.11 -21.10 13.43
C MET A 326 2.12 -22.24 13.55
N ASN A 327 2.44 -22.70 14.76
CA ASN A 327 3.31 -23.84 14.96
C ASN A 327 2.71 -25.16 14.40
N GLN A 328 1.38 -25.33 14.48
CA GLN A 328 0.70 -26.46 13.82
C GLN A 328 0.80 -26.35 12.29
N LEU A 329 0.65 -25.16 11.74
CA LEU A 329 0.77 -24.89 10.31
C LEU A 329 2.20 -25.19 9.80
N ASP A 330 3.22 -24.75 10.53
CA ASP A 330 4.62 -25.05 10.15
C ASP A 330 4.87 -26.55 10.09
N ARG A 331 4.42 -27.31 11.08
CA ARG A 331 4.54 -28.78 11.08
C ARG A 331 3.83 -29.42 9.89
N GLU A 332 2.64 -28.93 9.53
CA GLU A 332 1.86 -29.46 8.41
C GLU A 332 2.51 -29.12 7.03
N LEU A 333 2.97 -27.87 6.85
CA LEU A 333 3.70 -27.47 5.63
C LEU A 333 4.99 -28.28 5.48
N THR A 334 5.75 -28.45 6.56
CA THR A 334 6.98 -29.27 6.58
C THR A 334 6.68 -30.73 6.23
N ARG A 335 5.62 -31.32 6.79
CA ARG A 335 5.17 -32.67 6.48
C ARG A 335 4.83 -32.85 5.00
N ARG A 336 4.30 -31.81 4.34
CA ARG A 336 3.98 -31.79 2.91
C ARG A 336 5.15 -31.40 2.02
N ASN A 337 6.32 -31.10 2.58
CA ASN A 337 7.49 -30.60 1.88
C ASN A 337 7.19 -29.30 1.10
N LEU A 338 6.48 -28.37 1.76
CA LEU A 338 6.18 -27.03 1.26
C LEU A 338 7.06 -26.02 1.98
N ASP A 339 7.75 -25.18 1.23
CA ASP A 339 8.66 -24.13 1.71
C ASP A 339 8.01 -22.74 1.78
N THR A 340 6.72 -22.65 1.52
CA THR A 340 5.92 -21.40 1.59
C THR A 340 6.20 -20.62 2.87
N ARG A 341 6.59 -19.37 2.75
CA ARG A 341 6.79 -18.43 3.87
C ARG A 341 5.44 -17.90 4.33
N ILE A 342 5.30 -17.71 5.63
CA ILE A 342 4.03 -17.30 6.26
C ILE A 342 4.19 -15.94 6.94
N VAL A 343 3.20 -15.07 6.74
CA VAL A 343 3.09 -13.79 7.47
C VAL A 343 1.97 -13.87 8.48
N PHE A 344 2.28 -13.63 9.74
CA PHE A 344 1.31 -13.45 10.80
C PHE A 344 1.25 -11.98 11.25
N ILE A 345 0.11 -11.55 11.80
CA ILE A 345 -0.17 -10.12 11.99
C ILE A 345 -0.28 -9.72 13.47
N CYS A 346 0.36 -8.59 13.79
CA CYS A 346 0.16 -7.81 14.99
C CYS A 346 -0.86 -6.69 14.67
N TYR A 347 -2.14 -6.96 14.93
CA TYR A 347 -3.27 -6.12 14.52
C TYR A 347 -4.40 -6.22 15.53
N VAL A 348 -5.04 -5.14 15.87
CA VAL A 348 -6.17 -5.02 16.81
C VAL A 348 -6.01 -5.94 18.05
N ASP A 349 -6.73 -7.03 18.17
CA ASP A 349 -6.66 -7.94 19.33
C ASP A 349 -5.32 -8.68 19.43
N THR A 350 -4.65 -8.96 18.31
CA THR A 350 -3.32 -9.60 18.28
C THR A 350 -2.17 -8.62 18.43
N MET A 351 -2.43 -7.31 18.57
CA MET A 351 -1.37 -6.36 18.93
C MET A 351 -0.79 -6.65 20.33
N PHE A 352 -1.55 -7.28 21.21
CA PHE A 352 -1.08 -7.73 22.50
C PHE A 352 -0.30 -9.04 22.34
N GLY A 353 1.02 -8.97 22.47
CA GLY A 353 1.93 -10.10 22.26
C GLY A 353 1.58 -11.34 23.09
N PRO A 354 2.00 -12.54 22.64
CA PRO A 354 1.77 -13.79 23.34
C PRO A 354 2.55 -13.84 24.67
N GLU A 355 2.01 -14.54 25.65
CA GLU A 355 2.65 -14.73 26.97
C GLU A 355 3.12 -16.17 27.20
N LYS A 356 2.51 -17.15 26.53
CA LYS A 356 2.71 -18.58 26.83
C LYS A 356 3.25 -19.38 25.68
N VAL A 357 3.05 -18.91 24.45
CA VAL A 357 3.40 -19.64 23.22
C VAL A 357 4.28 -18.79 22.31
N CYS A 358 5.44 -19.33 21.93
CA CYS A 358 6.34 -18.72 20.95
C CYS A 358 6.32 -19.51 19.64
N ILE A 359 6.77 -18.89 18.54
CA ILE A 359 7.04 -19.56 17.27
C ILE A 359 8.24 -20.51 17.44
N GLU A 360 8.08 -21.76 17.01
CA GLU A 360 9.08 -22.83 17.12
C GLU A 360 10.13 -22.74 15.97
N ASN A 361 9.70 -22.35 14.75
CA ASN A 361 10.55 -22.24 13.57
C ASN A 361 10.51 -20.81 12.97
N PRO A 362 11.33 -19.87 13.48
CA PRO A 362 11.30 -18.48 13.01
C PRO A 362 11.64 -18.31 11.52
N ALA A 363 12.37 -19.25 10.91
CA ALA A 363 12.82 -19.13 9.52
C ALA A 363 11.66 -19.14 8.50
N ARG A 364 10.51 -19.72 8.86
CA ARG A 364 9.32 -19.78 8.01
C ARG A 364 8.48 -18.51 8.08
N PHE A 365 8.59 -17.71 9.14
CA PHE A 365 7.63 -16.69 9.46
C PHE A 365 8.19 -15.28 9.37
N SER A 366 7.31 -14.32 9.09
CA SER A 366 7.54 -12.90 9.26
C SER A 366 6.39 -12.27 10.05
N LEU A 367 6.70 -11.33 10.95
CA LEU A 367 5.71 -10.54 11.67
C LEU A 367 5.34 -9.32 10.82
N LEU A 368 4.05 -9.12 10.60
CA LEU A 368 3.50 -7.90 10.04
C LEU A 368 2.90 -7.05 11.16
N TYR A 369 3.38 -5.82 11.29
CA TYR A 369 2.89 -4.84 12.25
C TYR A 369 1.94 -3.87 11.57
N ALA A 370 0.66 -3.87 11.99
CA ALA A 370 -0.40 -3.09 11.37
C ALA A 370 -1.06 -2.12 12.38
N PRO A 371 -0.50 -0.91 12.58
CA PRO A 371 -0.96 0.06 13.59
C PRO A 371 -2.12 0.93 13.09
N ILE A 372 -3.22 0.35 12.64
CA ILE A 372 -4.36 1.05 11.98
C ILE A 372 -4.91 2.25 12.76
N SER A 373 -4.76 2.25 14.09
CA SER A 373 -5.35 3.28 14.97
C SER A 373 -4.39 4.40 15.37
N ARG A 374 -3.12 4.35 14.95
CA ARG A 374 -2.17 5.40 15.27
C ARG A 374 -2.51 6.74 14.62
N SER A 375 -2.13 7.83 15.24
CA SER A 375 -2.10 9.14 14.57
C SER A 375 -1.00 9.18 13.52
N TYR A 376 -1.28 9.80 12.37
CA TYR A 376 -0.33 10.05 11.28
C TYR A 376 0.23 11.48 11.30
N THR A 377 -0.01 12.23 12.39
CA THR A 377 0.51 13.60 12.54
C THR A 377 1.93 13.64 13.13
N ALA A 378 2.42 12.51 13.65
CA ALA A 378 3.77 12.37 14.20
C ALA A 378 4.41 11.04 13.78
N SER A 379 5.73 11.05 13.64
CA SER A 379 6.57 9.85 13.39
C SER A 379 7.35 9.48 14.63
N ILE A 380 7.71 8.20 14.75
CA ILE A 380 8.64 7.73 15.79
C ILE A 380 10.07 8.23 15.47
N THR A 381 10.75 8.73 16.47
CA THR A 381 12.15 9.16 16.38
C THR A 381 12.98 8.53 17.51
N GLU A 382 14.29 8.68 17.47
CA GLU A 382 15.18 8.24 18.56
C GLU A 382 14.87 8.93 19.90
N ASP A 383 14.30 10.14 19.84
CA ASP A 383 13.92 10.94 21.03
C ASP A 383 12.49 10.67 21.50
N SER A 384 11.73 9.82 20.81
CA SER A 384 10.34 9.51 21.17
C SER A 384 10.28 8.80 22.53
N VAL A 385 9.40 9.33 23.40
CA VAL A 385 9.15 8.71 24.72
C VAL A 385 8.09 7.63 24.57
N ILE A 386 8.51 6.38 24.65
CA ILE A 386 7.62 5.24 24.48
C ILE A 386 6.93 4.94 25.83
N PRO A 387 5.57 4.99 25.89
CA PRO A 387 4.85 4.70 27.12
C PRO A 387 4.87 3.21 27.46
N GLU A 388 4.45 2.88 28.68
CA GLU A 388 4.14 1.49 29.03
C GLU A 388 3.04 0.94 28.10
N PRO A 389 3.15 -0.32 27.65
CA PRO A 389 2.15 -0.93 26.80
C PRO A 389 0.78 -0.98 27.47
N LEU A 390 -0.27 -0.79 26.68
CA LEU A 390 -1.65 -0.90 27.19
C LEU A 390 -1.93 -2.31 27.72
N PRO A 391 -2.69 -2.46 28.83
CA PRO A 391 -3.05 -3.75 29.36
C PRO A 391 -4.07 -4.48 28.48
N TYR A 392 -3.88 -5.77 28.32
CA TYR A 392 -4.86 -6.62 27.64
C TYR A 392 -6.03 -6.98 28.58
N VAL A 393 -7.23 -6.69 28.13
CA VAL A 393 -8.48 -7.21 28.71
C VAL A 393 -9.33 -7.76 27.56
N ARG A 394 -9.63 -9.07 27.60
CA ARG A 394 -10.35 -9.73 26.49
C ARG A 394 -11.60 -8.95 26.08
N ASN A 395 -11.70 -8.63 24.81
CA ASN A 395 -12.78 -7.88 24.16
C ASN A 395 -13.09 -6.48 24.78
N LYS A 396 -12.25 -5.97 25.69
CA LYS A 396 -12.44 -4.69 26.41
C LYS A 396 -11.16 -3.83 26.47
N TRP A 397 -10.13 -4.19 25.71
CA TRP A 397 -8.88 -3.43 25.64
C TRP A 397 -9.08 -2.03 25.02
N GLN A 398 -8.14 -1.12 25.31
CA GLN A 398 -8.12 0.23 24.75
C GLN A 398 -7.27 0.26 23.50
N THR A 399 -7.69 1.07 22.53
CA THR A 399 -6.99 1.27 21.26
C THR A 399 -5.82 2.24 21.44
N PRO A 400 -4.58 1.90 21.03
CA PRO A 400 -3.49 2.86 21.01
C PRO A 400 -3.79 3.97 20.00
N ALA A 401 -3.74 5.23 20.44
CA ALA A 401 -4.13 6.37 19.61
C ALA A 401 -2.93 7.16 19.05
N SER A 402 -1.72 6.97 19.61
CA SER A 402 -0.51 7.63 19.11
C SER A 402 0.46 6.60 18.49
N ALA A 403 1.42 7.09 17.72
CA ALA A 403 2.49 6.27 17.15
C ALA A 403 3.31 5.58 18.25
N GLU A 404 3.64 6.30 19.34
CA GLU A 404 4.39 5.78 20.48
C GLU A 404 3.62 4.70 21.24
N ALA A 405 2.31 4.88 21.46
CA ALA A 405 1.46 3.88 22.12
C ALA A 405 1.32 2.61 21.27
N SER A 406 1.26 2.76 19.95
CA SER A 406 1.23 1.62 19.01
C SER A 406 2.58 0.91 18.99
N PHE A 407 3.69 1.65 18.99
CA PHE A 407 5.02 1.08 19.04
C PHE A 407 5.30 0.34 20.36
N ALA A 408 4.77 0.83 21.49
CA ALA A 408 4.85 0.12 22.78
C ALA A 408 4.24 -1.29 22.69
N GLN A 409 3.18 -1.49 21.90
CA GLN A 409 2.60 -2.83 21.68
C GLN A 409 3.52 -3.71 20.81
N LEU A 410 4.17 -3.16 19.78
CA LEU A 410 5.16 -3.89 18.99
C LEU A 410 6.33 -4.37 19.86
N LEU A 411 6.79 -3.57 20.81
CA LEU A 411 7.85 -3.95 21.74
C LEU A 411 7.49 -5.16 22.61
N GLN A 412 6.19 -5.37 22.94
CA GLN A 412 5.77 -6.62 23.59
C GLN A 412 6.02 -7.84 22.71
N TRP A 413 5.72 -7.75 21.42
CA TRP A 413 6.01 -8.82 20.46
C TRP A 413 7.51 -9.09 20.34
N ARG A 414 8.36 -8.05 20.41
CA ARG A 414 9.82 -8.19 20.36
C ARG A 414 10.39 -8.98 21.52
N ASN A 415 9.66 -9.18 22.63
CA ASN A 415 10.08 -10.07 23.72
C ASN A 415 10.00 -11.56 23.31
N THR A 416 9.10 -11.92 22.43
CA THR A 416 8.84 -13.31 22.01
C THR A 416 9.17 -13.58 20.54
N TRP A 417 9.31 -12.53 19.69
CA TRP A 417 9.64 -12.62 18.29
C TRP A 417 10.93 -11.89 17.94
N LYS A 418 11.92 -12.64 17.42
CA LYS A 418 13.23 -12.11 16.98
C LYS A 418 13.46 -12.28 15.48
N GLY A 419 12.51 -12.84 14.76
CA GLY A 419 12.57 -13.02 13.32
C GLY A 419 12.26 -11.74 12.53
N PRO A 420 12.21 -11.86 11.18
CA PRO A 420 11.87 -10.75 10.29
C PRO A 420 10.55 -10.08 10.65
N ALA A 421 10.49 -8.75 10.53
CA ALA A 421 9.28 -7.99 10.75
C ALA A 421 9.24 -6.78 9.81
N PHE A 422 8.05 -6.44 9.34
CA PHE A 422 7.80 -5.26 8.51
C PHE A 422 6.46 -4.62 8.89
N SER A 423 6.25 -3.38 8.48
CA SER A 423 5.01 -2.66 8.78
C SER A 423 4.00 -2.77 7.63
N TYR A 424 2.74 -2.76 8.03
CA TYR A 424 1.59 -2.61 7.14
C TYR A 424 0.89 -1.31 7.54
N GLU A 425 1.13 -0.26 6.78
CA GLU A 425 0.68 1.09 7.10
C GLU A 425 -0.51 1.50 6.24
N TYR A 426 -1.18 2.58 6.66
CA TYR A 426 -2.46 3.00 6.09
C TYR A 426 -2.39 4.42 5.52
N HIS A 427 -1.19 4.90 5.13
CA HIS A 427 -1.00 6.23 4.56
C HIS A 427 -1.90 6.45 3.34
N PHE A 428 -1.84 5.51 2.37
CA PHE A 428 -2.55 5.62 1.09
C PHE A 428 -3.97 5.06 1.10
N TRP A 429 -4.46 4.59 2.25
CA TRP A 429 -5.86 4.21 2.39
C TRP A 429 -6.75 5.45 2.54
N ARG A 430 -6.57 6.24 3.60
CA ARG A 430 -7.40 7.41 3.90
C ARG A 430 -6.59 8.69 4.09
N HIS A 431 -5.41 8.60 4.67
CA HIS A 431 -4.64 9.77 5.14
C HIS A 431 -4.14 10.63 3.98
N GLN A 432 -3.91 10.06 2.79
CA GLN A 432 -3.60 10.81 1.58
C GLN A 432 -4.65 11.89 1.23
N PHE A 433 -5.92 11.69 1.60
CA PHE A 433 -6.99 12.65 1.34
C PHE A 433 -7.13 13.72 2.43
N LEU A 434 -6.37 13.61 3.52
CA LEU A 434 -6.37 14.55 4.64
C LEU A 434 -5.32 15.67 4.48
N ASP A 435 -4.48 15.59 3.47
CA ASP A 435 -3.65 16.70 3.00
C ASP A 435 -3.86 16.92 1.50
N PRO A 436 -4.85 17.71 1.09
CA PRO A 436 -5.10 17.95 -0.34
C PRO A 436 -3.89 18.50 -1.10
N GLY A 437 -3.06 19.33 -0.48
CA GLY A 437 -1.83 19.82 -1.09
C GLY A 437 -0.77 18.72 -1.30
N GLY A 438 -0.82 17.65 -0.52
CA GLY A 438 0.01 16.46 -0.62
C GLY A 438 1.45 16.59 -0.10
N ILE A 439 1.92 17.80 0.25
CA ILE A 439 3.33 18.03 0.61
C ILE A 439 3.61 17.66 2.06
N THR A 440 2.72 18.03 2.99
CA THR A 440 2.85 17.64 4.40
C THR A 440 2.71 16.13 4.55
N PHE A 441 1.77 15.53 3.82
CA PHE A 441 1.58 14.09 3.77
C PHE A 441 2.81 13.35 3.21
N ALA A 442 3.38 13.81 2.09
CA ALA A 442 4.58 13.24 1.51
C ALA A 442 5.78 13.28 2.48
N ARG A 443 5.94 14.39 3.22
CA ARG A 443 6.99 14.52 4.24
C ARG A 443 6.74 13.57 5.41
N ARG A 444 5.49 13.34 5.80
CA ARG A 444 5.12 12.35 6.82
C ARG A 444 5.49 10.93 6.39
N VAL A 445 5.16 10.54 5.16
CA VAL A 445 5.53 9.24 4.58
C VAL A 445 7.05 9.05 4.61
N TYR A 446 7.81 10.07 4.19
CA TYR A 446 9.28 10.06 4.23
C TYR A 446 9.83 9.86 5.66
N GLU A 447 9.30 10.61 6.64
CA GLU A 447 9.74 10.51 8.04
C GLU A 447 9.37 9.16 8.65
N ASP A 448 8.18 8.63 8.37
CA ASP A 448 7.72 7.33 8.88
C ASP A 448 8.57 6.17 8.34
N ILE A 449 9.00 6.20 7.08
CA ILE A 449 9.92 5.19 6.54
C ILE A 449 11.26 5.24 7.27
N ARG A 450 11.78 6.42 7.56
CA ARG A 450 13.02 6.57 8.32
C ARG A 450 12.92 6.06 9.76
N SER A 451 11.71 6.11 10.34
CA SER A 451 11.41 5.55 11.67
C SER A 451 11.59 4.04 11.76
N LEU A 452 11.52 3.31 10.62
CA LEU A 452 11.65 1.84 10.58
C LEU A 452 12.95 1.36 11.23
N LYS A 453 14.03 2.14 11.11
CA LYS A 453 15.31 1.83 11.77
C LYS A 453 15.17 1.80 13.28
N VAL A 454 14.48 2.78 13.86
CA VAL A 454 14.23 2.86 15.31
C VAL A 454 13.32 1.73 15.79
N MET A 455 12.32 1.37 14.96
CA MET A 455 11.37 0.30 15.24
C MET A 455 11.91 -1.11 14.93
N GLU A 456 13.13 -1.21 14.37
CA GLU A 456 13.74 -2.48 13.91
C GLU A 456 12.83 -3.24 12.92
N LEU A 457 12.20 -2.52 12.01
CA LEU A 457 11.36 -3.07 10.95
C LEU A 457 12.09 -3.00 9.60
N SER A 458 11.92 -4.04 8.78
CA SER A 458 12.68 -4.22 7.54
C SER A 458 11.96 -3.73 6.28
N GLY A 459 10.95 -2.89 6.42
CA GLY A 459 10.26 -2.28 5.29
C GLY A 459 8.77 -2.06 5.51
N TYR A 460 8.09 -1.66 4.43
CA TYR A 460 6.65 -1.46 4.37
C TYR A 460 5.99 -2.27 3.26
N VAL A 461 4.80 -2.80 3.57
CA VAL A 461 3.75 -3.10 2.60
C VAL A 461 2.59 -2.17 2.93
N GLU A 462 2.29 -1.25 2.04
CA GLU A 462 1.33 -0.19 2.27
C GLU A 462 -0.10 -0.65 1.97
N ASP A 463 -1.03 -0.38 2.87
CA ASP A 463 -2.46 -0.56 2.63
C ASP A 463 -3.02 0.67 1.95
N GLY A 464 -3.43 0.55 0.69
CA GLY A 464 -3.87 1.72 -0.02
C GLY A 464 -4.39 1.51 -1.43
N SER A 465 -5.01 2.58 -1.94
CA SER A 465 -5.48 2.60 -3.32
C SER A 465 -4.31 2.59 -4.31
N GLN A 466 -4.46 1.80 -5.36
CA GLN A 466 -3.57 1.83 -6.51
C GLN A 466 -3.71 3.12 -7.34
N ARG A 467 -4.75 3.93 -7.06
CA ARG A 467 -5.04 5.19 -7.74
C ARG A 467 -4.71 6.40 -6.89
N SER A 468 -3.49 6.41 -6.32
CA SER A 468 -2.95 7.45 -5.43
C SER A 468 -2.08 8.47 -6.18
N GLY A 469 -2.54 8.90 -7.36
CA GLY A 469 -1.84 9.84 -8.23
C GLY A 469 -2.47 11.23 -8.34
N PHE A 470 -3.33 11.63 -7.40
CA PHE A 470 -4.02 12.92 -7.43
C PHE A 470 -3.69 13.79 -6.20
N PRO A 471 -3.32 15.07 -6.39
CA PRO A 471 -3.15 15.81 -7.65
C PRO A 471 -1.90 15.43 -8.43
N ASN A 472 -1.00 14.68 -7.84
CA ASN A 472 0.20 14.09 -8.41
C ASN A 472 0.64 12.87 -7.58
N ALA A 473 1.50 12.01 -8.12
CA ALA A 473 1.95 10.80 -7.45
C ALA A 473 3.25 11.00 -6.62
N PHE A 474 3.62 12.24 -6.27
CA PHE A 474 4.82 12.50 -5.48
C PHE A 474 4.86 11.72 -4.15
N PRO A 475 3.76 11.60 -3.38
CA PRO A 475 3.78 10.78 -2.17
C PRO A 475 4.18 9.32 -2.41
N VAL A 476 3.71 8.69 -3.50
CA VAL A 476 4.11 7.32 -3.90
C VAL A 476 5.56 7.29 -4.37
N TYR A 477 5.99 8.33 -5.08
CA TYR A 477 7.35 8.43 -5.59
C TYR A 477 8.37 8.54 -4.46
N ILE A 478 8.17 9.45 -3.50
CA ILE A 478 9.06 9.60 -2.33
C ILE A 478 9.01 8.36 -1.42
N TYR A 479 7.86 7.71 -1.27
CA TYR A 479 7.73 6.43 -0.58
C TYR A 479 8.71 5.39 -1.15
N ALA A 480 8.67 5.18 -2.46
CA ALA A 480 9.55 4.22 -3.13
C ALA A 480 11.03 4.60 -3.01
N GLN A 481 11.37 5.89 -3.22
CA GLN A 481 12.75 6.36 -3.13
C GLN A 481 13.33 6.21 -1.72
N THR A 482 12.55 6.52 -0.70
CA THR A 482 13.00 6.41 0.70
C THR A 482 13.13 4.96 1.14
N LEU A 483 12.28 4.05 0.64
CA LEU A 483 12.43 2.62 0.90
C LEU A 483 13.66 2.00 0.23
N MET A 484 14.05 2.49 -0.93
CA MET A 484 15.28 2.07 -1.61
C MET A 484 16.52 2.68 -0.95
N ASP A 485 16.46 3.97 -0.63
CA ASP A 485 17.53 4.74 0.00
C ASP A 485 16.98 5.64 1.12
N ARG A 486 17.07 5.16 2.36
CA ARG A 486 16.55 5.85 3.56
C ARG A 486 17.17 7.24 3.74
N ASP A 487 18.37 7.46 3.25
CA ASP A 487 19.12 8.69 3.41
C ASP A 487 18.99 9.62 2.18
N CYS A 488 18.06 9.31 1.25
CA CYS A 488 17.77 10.20 0.12
C CYS A 488 17.33 11.58 0.61
N ASP A 489 17.75 12.63 -0.12
CA ASP A 489 17.36 14.00 0.19
C ASP A 489 15.93 14.27 -0.29
N PHE A 490 15.01 14.55 0.63
CA PHE A 490 13.61 14.81 0.33
C PHE A 490 13.44 15.98 -0.66
N ASP A 491 14.14 17.09 -0.43
CA ASP A 491 13.94 18.31 -1.23
C ASP A 491 14.55 18.15 -2.62
N ALA A 492 15.66 17.41 -2.75
CA ALA A 492 16.23 17.06 -4.07
C ALA A 492 15.30 16.12 -4.86
N VAL A 493 14.68 15.13 -4.21
CA VAL A 493 13.70 14.24 -4.87
C VAL A 493 12.44 15.01 -5.24
N LEU A 494 11.99 15.95 -4.41
CA LEU A 494 10.86 16.82 -4.69
C LEU A 494 11.12 17.71 -5.91
N GLU A 495 12.26 18.39 -5.96
CA GLU A 495 12.66 19.22 -7.09
C GLU A 495 12.73 18.41 -8.38
N ASP A 496 13.40 17.24 -8.35
CA ASP A 496 13.49 16.33 -9.51
C ASP A 496 12.10 15.95 -10.00
N TYR A 497 11.19 15.51 -9.12
CA TYR A 497 9.85 15.11 -9.50
C TYR A 497 9.02 16.27 -10.03
N PHE A 498 8.96 17.39 -9.30
CA PHE A 498 8.11 18.53 -9.65
C PHE A 498 8.56 19.24 -10.93
N SER A 499 9.87 19.36 -11.17
CA SER A 499 10.40 19.92 -12.41
C SER A 499 10.00 19.09 -13.64
N HIS A 500 9.91 17.77 -13.50
CA HIS A 500 9.49 16.89 -14.60
C HIS A 500 7.97 16.93 -14.85
N ILE A 501 7.13 17.01 -13.80
CA ILE A 501 5.67 17.00 -13.97
C ILE A 501 5.06 18.37 -14.31
N TYR A 502 5.68 19.48 -13.91
CA TYR A 502 5.16 20.83 -14.13
C TYR A 502 6.07 21.70 -15.04
N GLY A 503 7.28 21.24 -15.36
CA GLY A 503 8.22 21.96 -16.20
C GLY A 503 8.69 23.28 -15.57
N LYS A 504 8.88 24.33 -16.36
CA LYS A 504 9.47 25.60 -15.91
C LYS A 504 8.71 26.33 -14.79
N ASP A 505 7.42 26.10 -14.65
CA ASP A 505 6.57 26.75 -13.64
C ASP A 505 6.31 25.88 -12.41
N TRP A 506 7.14 24.83 -12.20
CA TRP A 506 6.99 23.86 -11.13
C TRP A 506 7.01 24.49 -9.72
N GLN A 507 7.82 25.53 -9.50
CA GLN A 507 7.87 26.21 -8.20
C GLN A 507 6.56 26.91 -7.87
N GLN A 508 5.91 27.54 -8.88
CA GLN A 508 4.60 28.16 -8.68
C GLN A 508 3.52 27.14 -8.32
N ALA A 509 3.57 25.94 -8.92
CA ALA A 509 2.68 24.84 -8.59
C ALA A 509 2.96 24.33 -7.17
N LEU A 510 4.23 24.15 -6.79
CA LEU A 510 4.63 23.73 -5.45
C LEU A 510 4.18 24.74 -4.38
N ASP A 511 4.44 26.05 -4.58
CA ASP A 511 4.03 27.10 -3.63
C ASP A 511 2.51 27.07 -3.36
N LEU A 512 1.69 26.79 -4.39
CA LEU A 512 0.24 26.66 -4.23
C LEU A 512 -0.15 25.40 -3.48
N LEU A 513 0.47 24.26 -3.76
CA LEU A 513 0.22 23.00 -3.05
C LEU A 513 0.66 23.07 -1.58
N GLU A 514 1.82 23.66 -1.29
CA GLU A 514 2.27 23.93 0.08
C GLU A 514 1.31 24.86 0.82
N GLY A 515 0.87 25.94 0.14
CA GLY A 515 -0.13 26.85 0.69
C GLY A 515 -1.45 26.16 1.01
N LEU A 516 -1.90 25.21 0.19
CA LEU A 516 -3.08 24.39 0.43
C LEU A 516 -2.85 23.41 1.59
N SER A 517 -1.71 22.68 1.64
CA SER A 517 -1.35 21.83 2.79
C SER A 517 -1.42 22.62 4.11
N GLN A 518 -0.86 23.83 4.13
CA GLN A 518 -0.90 24.70 5.32
C GLN A 518 -2.32 25.18 5.65
N ALA A 519 -3.13 25.51 4.63
CA ALA A 519 -4.49 26.02 4.83
C ALA A 519 -5.43 24.94 5.36
N PHE A 520 -5.33 23.71 4.86
CA PHE A 520 -6.08 22.56 5.34
C PHE A 520 -5.60 22.08 6.72
N ASP A 521 -4.30 22.10 6.97
CA ASP A 521 -3.65 21.66 8.22
C ASP A 521 -3.93 20.19 8.53
N PHE A 522 -2.95 19.33 8.23
CA PHE A 522 -3.08 17.88 8.33
C PHE A 522 -3.62 17.39 9.69
N ALA A 523 -3.16 17.97 10.81
CA ALA A 523 -3.67 17.63 12.14
C ALA A 523 -5.13 18.08 12.37
N TYR A 524 -5.57 19.17 11.76
CA TYR A 524 -6.98 19.55 11.76
C TYR A 524 -7.82 18.57 10.93
N MET A 525 -7.31 18.15 9.79
CA MET A 525 -7.97 17.16 8.93
C MET A 525 -8.06 15.78 9.59
N GLU A 526 -7.11 15.41 10.46
CA GLU A 526 -7.19 14.22 11.33
C GLU A 526 -8.23 14.35 12.45
N GLY A 527 -8.76 15.55 12.69
CA GLY A 527 -9.74 15.84 13.74
C GLY A 527 -9.13 16.06 15.12
N GLU A 528 -7.84 16.39 15.20
CA GLU A 528 -7.08 16.53 16.46
C GLU A 528 -7.12 17.97 17.04
N LYS A 529 -7.70 18.93 16.32
CA LYS A 529 -7.63 20.37 16.68
C LYS A 529 -8.99 21.03 16.94
N SER A 530 -9.98 20.28 17.45
CA SER A 530 -11.27 20.87 17.82
C SER A 530 -11.17 21.61 19.15
N VAL A 531 -11.83 22.77 19.24
CA VAL A 531 -11.97 23.52 20.49
C VAL A 531 -13.17 23.04 21.34
N ASP A 532 -14.11 22.30 20.77
CA ASP A 532 -15.20 21.63 21.48
C ASP A 532 -15.68 20.39 20.67
N THR A 533 -15.17 19.23 21.04
CA THR A 533 -15.51 17.96 20.39
C THR A 533 -16.96 17.52 20.57
N ARG A 534 -17.70 18.11 21.53
CA ARG A 534 -19.15 17.84 21.69
C ARG A 534 -19.95 18.40 20.51
N ILE A 535 -19.44 19.45 19.85
CA ILE A 535 -20.03 20.03 18.64
C ILE A 535 -19.58 19.23 17.42
N SER A 536 -18.26 19.07 17.26
CA SER A 536 -17.63 18.29 16.18
C SER A 536 -16.11 18.18 16.42
N CYS A 537 -15.48 17.11 15.96
CA CYS A 537 -14.02 17.02 15.92
C CYS A 537 -13.35 18.09 15.04
N TYR A 538 -14.13 18.83 14.27
CA TYR A 538 -13.69 19.90 13.36
C TYR A 538 -14.23 21.29 13.75
N TYR A 539 -14.81 21.44 14.94
CA TYR A 539 -15.32 22.74 15.39
C TYR A 539 -14.18 23.63 15.89
N ASP A 540 -13.89 24.68 15.14
CA ASP A 540 -12.92 25.71 15.50
C ASP A 540 -13.20 27.00 14.72
N PRO A 541 -14.01 27.93 15.28
CA PRO A 541 -14.33 29.21 14.64
C PRO A 541 -13.11 30.10 14.37
N GLN A 542 -12.02 29.96 15.13
CA GLN A 542 -10.81 30.76 14.95
C GLN A 542 -10.04 30.35 13.67
N ARG A 543 -10.27 29.15 13.15
CA ARG A 543 -9.68 28.64 11.91
C ARG A 543 -10.36 29.15 10.63
N VAL A 544 -11.53 29.73 10.74
CA VAL A 544 -12.30 30.21 9.59
C VAL A 544 -11.46 31.09 8.64
N PRO A 545 -10.68 32.10 9.11
CA PRO A 545 -9.88 32.93 8.20
C PRO A 545 -8.81 32.15 7.44
N GLN A 546 -8.25 31.08 8.03
CA GLN A 546 -7.28 30.20 7.37
C GLN A 546 -7.96 29.36 6.29
N LEU A 547 -9.11 28.76 6.57
CA LEU A 547 -9.88 27.98 5.61
C LEU A 547 -10.44 28.85 4.46
N GLU A 548 -10.74 30.13 4.70
CA GLU A 548 -11.17 31.04 3.63
C GLU A 548 -10.08 31.33 2.60
N LYS A 549 -8.78 31.21 2.96
CA LYS A 549 -7.66 31.33 2.01
C LYS A 549 -7.68 30.23 0.94
N ILE A 550 -8.30 29.08 1.21
CA ILE A 550 -8.41 27.97 0.24
C ILE A 550 -9.08 28.46 -1.05
N ARG A 551 -10.08 29.33 -0.96
CA ARG A 551 -10.76 29.89 -2.14
C ARG A 551 -9.80 30.69 -3.04
N GLU A 552 -8.93 31.50 -2.45
CA GLU A 552 -7.95 32.28 -3.20
C GLU A 552 -6.88 31.36 -3.81
N LEU A 553 -6.35 30.44 -3.03
CA LEU A 553 -5.34 29.47 -3.49
C LEU A 553 -5.89 28.63 -4.64
N ALA A 554 -7.08 28.06 -4.51
CA ALA A 554 -7.74 27.27 -5.56
C ALA A 554 -8.02 28.13 -6.82
N ALA A 555 -8.39 29.41 -6.68
CA ALA A 555 -8.55 30.29 -7.83
C ALA A 555 -7.22 30.58 -8.57
N ARG A 556 -6.13 30.77 -7.84
CA ARG A 556 -4.79 30.96 -8.38
C ARG A 556 -4.29 29.69 -9.05
N GLU A 557 -4.48 28.53 -8.43
CA GLU A 557 -4.13 27.23 -8.97
C GLU A 557 -4.87 26.96 -10.28
N ARG A 558 -6.17 27.19 -10.34
CA ARG A 558 -6.99 27.08 -11.55
C ARG A 558 -6.49 28.00 -12.65
N ALA A 559 -6.13 29.24 -12.31
CA ALA A 559 -5.60 30.22 -13.28
C ALA A 559 -4.23 29.80 -13.83
N LEU A 560 -3.36 29.25 -13.00
CA LEU A 560 -2.06 28.73 -13.39
C LEU A 560 -2.22 27.50 -14.29
N ALA A 561 -3.00 26.50 -13.85
CA ALA A 561 -3.21 25.25 -14.59
C ALA A 561 -3.77 25.50 -16.00
N LYS A 562 -4.71 26.43 -16.16
CA LYS A 562 -5.30 26.78 -17.46
C LYS A 562 -4.27 27.27 -18.50
N LYS A 563 -3.11 27.74 -18.10
CA LYS A 563 -2.05 28.17 -19.02
C LYS A 563 -1.28 27.00 -19.63
N HIS A 564 -1.39 25.80 -19.02
CA HIS A 564 -0.51 24.67 -19.29
C HIS A 564 -1.25 23.36 -19.66
N LEU A 565 -2.52 23.45 -20.09
CA LEU A 565 -3.36 22.26 -20.39
C LEU A 565 -2.92 21.46 -21.62
N ASN A 566 -1.93 21.94 -22.35
CA ASN A 566 -1.38 21.29 -23.54
C ASN A 566 0.12 21.56 -23.62
N MET A 567 0.91 20.70 -23.01
CA MET A 567 2.37 20.82 -22.94
C MET A 567 3.04 19.89 -23.98
N PRO A 568 4.29 20.14 -24.36
CA PRO A 568 5.05 19.24 -25.24
C PRO A 568 5.24 17.83 -24.63
N SER A 569 5.40 17.76 -23.32
CA SER A 569 5.52 16.49 -22.58
C SER A 569 4.15 15.98 -22.14
N ARG A 570 3.89 14.69 -22.40
CA ARG A 570 2.63 14.03 -21.99
C ARG A 570 2.43 14.05 -20.46
N PRO A 571 3.40 13.64 -19.63
CA PRO A 571 3.28 13.75 -18.18
C PRO A 571 2.94 15.16 -17.70
N GLN A 572 3.54 16.18 -18.27
CA GLN A 572 3.23 17.58 -17.92
C GLN A 572 1.79 17.96 -18.27
N THR A 573 1.32 17.55 -19.44
CA THR A 573 -0.09 17.79 -19.83
C THR A 573 -1.06 17.14 -18.84
N VAL A 574 -0.81 15.90 -18.44
CA VAL A 574 -1.63 15.17 -17.45
C VAL A 574 -1.59 15.89 -16.09
N SER A 575 -0.40 16.26 -15.62
CA SER A 575 -0.22 16.92 -14.32
C SER A 575 -0.97 18.24 -14.21
N TRP A 576 -0.88 19.09 -15.24
CA TRP A 576 -1.60 20.36 -15.26
C TRP A 576 -3.12 20.21 -15.36
N ARG A 577 -3.61 19.16 -16.03
CA ARG A 577 -5.03 18.84 -16.06
C ARG A 577 -5.54 18.33 -14.73
N LEU A 578 -4.77 17.46 -14.05
CA LEU A 578 -5.08 17.02 -12.69
C LEU A 578 -5.09 18.20 -11.71
N LEU A 579 -4.12 19.12 -11.83
CA LEU A 579 -4.06 20.32 -11.00
C LEU A 579 -5.27 21.25 -11.23
N LEU A 580 -5.79 21.33 -12.46
CA LEU A 580 -7.02 22.05 -12.74
C LEU A 580 -8.22 21.45 -11.98
N ARG A 581 -8.35 20.12 -11.94
CA ARG A 581 -9.39 19.41 -11.18
C ARG A 581 -9.18 19.53 -9.69
N HIS A 582 -7.93 19.56 -9.26
CA HIS A 582 -7.55 19.73 -7.87
C HIS A 582 -8.04 21.07 -7.30
N ALA A 583 -7.97 22.14 -8.07
CA ALA A 583 -8.53 23.43 -7.68
C ALA A 583 -10.05 23.35 -7.39
N ASP A 584 -10.80 22.57 -8.18
CA ASP A 584 -12.24 22.33 -7.95
C ASP A 584 -12.48 21.46 -6.71
N TYR A 585 -11.62 20.43 -6.49
CA TYR A 585 -11.64 19.59 -5.30
C TYR A 585 -11.40 20.39 -4.02
N CYS A 586 -10.32 21.16 -3.97
CA CYS A 586 -9.94 21.97 -2.81
C CYS A 586 -11.02 23.00 -2.46
N GLN A 587 -11.63 23.64 -3.48
CA GLN A 587 -12.71 24.58 -3.26
C GLN A 587 -13.93 23.90 -2.62
N GLY A 588 -14.36 22.75 -3.13
CA GLY A 588 -15.51 22.01 -2.58
C GLY A 588 -15.26 21.53 -1.15
N LEU A 589 -14.11 20.89 -0.90
CA LEU A 589 -13.74 20.43 0.43
C LEU A 589 -13.56 21.59 1.41
N GLY A 590 -13.01 22.73 0.98
CA GLY A 590 -12.87 23.93 1.78
C GLY A 590 -14.22 24.46 2.29
N GLU A 591 -15.27 24.46 1.46
CA GLU A 591 -16.63 24.87 1.88
C GLU A 591 -17.23 23.94 2.94
N ILE A 592 -17.00 22.63 2.80
CA ILE A 592 -17.44 21.61 3.79
C ILE A 592 -16.77 21.90 5.14
N LEU A 593 -15.45 22.11 5.14
CA LEU A 593 -14.68 22.39 6.36
C LEU A 593 -15.03 23.73 6.99
N LEU A 594 -15.30 24.76 6.18
CA LEU A 594 -15.80 26.05 6.70
C LEU A 594 -17.12 25.88 7.45
N ALA A 595 -18.04 25.07 6.95
CA ALA A 595 -19.28 24.76 7.65
C ALA A 595 -19.02 23.98 8.95
N LYS A 596 -18.10 23.00 8.93
CA LYS A 596 -17.69 22.23 10.12
C LYS A 596 -17.04 23.12 11.17
N ALA A 597 -16.09 23.98 10.79
CA ALA A 597 -15.40 24.90 11.69
C ALA A 597 -16.38 25.85 12.40
N ARG A 598 -17.47 26.26 11.74
CA ARG A 598 -18.53 27.06 12.27
C ARG A 598 -19.59 26.29 13.09
N GLY A 599 -19.48 24.97 13.22
CA GLY A 599 -20.46 24.10 13.87
C GLY A 599 -21.76 23.88 13.07
N GLN A 600 -21.74 24.18 11.77
CA GLN A 600 -22.89 24.03 10.87
C GLN A 600 -22.93 22.60 10.28
N ASN A 601 -23.06 21.58 11.14
CA ASN A 601 -22.92 20.18 10.74
C ASN A 601 -23.91 19.74 9.64
N TYR A 602 -25.18 20.16 9.71
CA TYR A 602 -26.17 19.83 8.66
C TYR A 602 -25.80 20.42 7.30
N LYS A 603 -25.33 21.68 7.31
CA LYS A 603 -24.86 22.33 6.08
C LYS A 603 -23.64 21.62 5.49
N ALA A 604 -22.72 21.14 6.32
CA ALA A 604 -21.57 20.38 5.86
C ALA A 604 -22.00 19.07 5.16
N VAL A 605 -23.03 18.39 5.65
CA VAL A 605 -23.59 17.19 5.01
C VAL A 605 -24.21 17.50 3.65
N GLU A 606 -24.97 18.61 3.55
CA GLU A 606 -25.56 19.04 2.26
C GLU A 606 -24.48 19.38 1.24
N LEU A 607 -23.47 20.16 1.64
CA LEU A 607 -22.33 20.53 0.79
C LEU A 607 -21.53 19.29 0.35
N ALA A 608 -21.34 18.30 1.21
CA ALA A 608 -20.64 17.06 0.85
C ALA A 608 -21.42 16.25 -0.20
N LYS A 609 -22.74 16.11 -0.07
CA LYS A 609 -23.59 15.43 -1.06
C LYS A 609 -23.56 16.13 -2.42
N GLU A 610 -23.60 17.47 -2.42
CA GLU A 610 -23.48 18.26 -3.65
C GLU A 610 -22.09 18.08 -4.27
N PHE A 611 -21.05 18.10 -3.45
CA PHE A 611 -19.67 17.90 -3.87
C PHE A 611 -19.49 16.52 -4.52
N PHE A 612 -19.93 15.45 -3.88
CA PHE A 612 -19.81 14.09 -4.43
C PHE A 612 -20.39 13.98 -5.83
N HIS A 613 -21.58 14.57 -6.02
CA HIS A 613 -22.24 14.56 -7.32
C HIS A 613 -21.54 15.47 -8.35
N SER A 614 -21.19 16.69 -7.96
CA SER A 614 -20.62 17.68 -8.89
C SER A 614 -19.18 17.35 -9.29
N PHE A 615 -18.40 16.76 -8.37
CA PHE A 615 -17.02 16.35 -8.64
C PHE A 615 -16.93 14.95 -9.28
N GLY A 616 -17.85 14.06 -8.95
CA GLY A 616 -17.92 12.69 -9.52
C GLY A 616 -18.05 12.66 -11.04
N LYS A 617 -18.56 13.73 -11.67
CA LYS A 617 -18.61 13.84 -13.15
C LYS A 617 -17.23 13.73 -13.81
N TYR A 618 -16.15 13.98 -13.06
CA TYR A 618 -14.76 13.88 -13.56
C TYR A 618 -14.15 12.50 -13.36
N GLU A 619 -14.85 11.53 -12.75
CA GLU A 619 -14.32 10.21 -12.44
C GLU A 619 -13.68 9.54 -13.65
N LEU A 620 -14.35 9.55 -14.82
CA LEU A 620 -13.83 8.94 -16.05
C LEU A 620 -12.53 9.61 -16.54
N GLU A 621 -12.40 10.93 -16.38
CA GLU A 621 -11.19 11.68 -16.76
C GLU A 621 -10.01 11.33 -15.84
N MET A 622 -10.28 11.02 -14.56
CA MET A 622 -9.27 10.86 -13.52
C MET A 622 -9.14 9.43 -12.99
N GLU A 623 -9.87 8.47 -13.55
CA GLU A 623 -9.99 7.11 -12.98
C GLU A 623 -8.64 6.38 -12.79
N ARG A 624 -7.60 6.74 -13.54
CA ARG A 624 -6.25 6.18 -13.38
C ARG A 624 -5.50 6.74 -12.19
N TYR A 625 -5.84 7.94 -11.73
CA TYR A 625 -5.03 8.72 -10.79
C TYR A 625 -5.75 8.99 -9.47
N TYR A 626 -7.08 8.92 -9.45
CA TYR A 626 -7.90 9.36 -8.33
C TYR A 626 -8.96 8.34 -7.97
N ASP A 627 -8.93 7.94 -6.72
CA ASP A 627 -9.95 7.06 -6.12
C ASP A 627 -11.10 7.89 -5.57
N HIS A 628 -12.12 8.11 -6.39
CA HIS A 628 -13.29 8.90 -6.03
C HIS A 628 -14.05 8.31 -4.84
N ALA A 629 -14.27 7.00 -4.83
CA ALA A 629 -15.03 6.34 -3.77
C ALA A 629 -14.33 6.43 -2.41
N LEU A 630 -13.01 6.23 -2.38
CA LEU A 630 -12.23 6.31 -1.15
C LEU A 630 -12.10 7.75 -0.65
N ALA A 631 -11.93 8.73 -1.54
CA ALA A 631 -11.93 10.15 -1.20
C ALA A 631 -13.28 10.60 -0.62
N CYS A 632 -14.40 10.20 -1.23
CA CYS A 632 -15.74 10.47 -0.71
C CYS A 632 -15.96 9.82 0.66
N ARG A 633 -15.49 8.59 0.87
CA ARG A 633 -15.53 7.91 2.16
C ARG A 633 -14.75 8.68 3.23
N SER A 634 -13.59 9.25 2.88
CA SER A 634 -12.81 10.10 3.78
C SER A 634 -13.55 11.38 4.16
N ILE A 635 -14.22 12.02 3.20
CA ILE A 635 -15.08 13.21 3.46
C ILE A 635 -16.31 12.81 4.30
N GLU A 636 -16.95 11.67 4.04
CA GLU A 636 -18.04 11.16 4.89
C GLU A 636 -17.59 10.99 6.33
N HIS A 637 -16.39 10.50 6.55
CA HIS A 637 -15.82 10.40 7.89
C HIS A 637 -15.72 11.78 8.56
N ILE A 638 -15.25 12.81 7.85
CA ILE A 638 -15.20 14.20 8.36
C ILE A 638 -16.60 14.70 8.75
N ILE A 639 -17.60 14.51 7.91
CA ILE A 639 -18.95 15.06 8.18
C ILE A 639 -19.71 14.28 9.26
N ARG A 640 -19.46 12.97 9.41
CA ARG A 640 -20.13 12.10 10.40
C ARG A 640 -19.52 12.15 11.81
N ARG A 641 -18.29 12.64 11.98
CA ARG A 641 -17.61 12.71 13.28
C ARG A 641 -18.15 13.82 14.17
N PRO A 642 -19.13 13.57 15.04
CA PRO A 642 -19.43 14.45 16.18
C PRO A 642 -18.57 14.11 17.39
N GLN A 643 -18.25 12.83 17.67
CA GLN A 643 -17.50 12.40 18.86
C GLN A 643 -16.72 11.11 18.56
N GLY A 644 -15.43 11.11 18.93
CA GLY A 644 -14.62 9.91 19.09
C GLY A 644 -14.38 9.05 17.83
N ILE A 645 -13.32 8.30 17.86
CA ILE A 645 -12.95 7.34 16.82
C ILE A 645 -13.95 6.18 16.84
N ILE A 646 -14.82 6.08 15.85
CA ILE A 646 -15.50 4.85 15.51
C ILE A 646 -14.78 4.35 14.25
N LEU A 647 -13.99 3.31 14.43
CA LEU A 647 -13.50 2.48 13.33
C LEU A 647 -14.67 1.58 12.92
N ASP A 648 -15.35 1.91 11.84
CA ASP A 648 -16.23 1.00 11.11
C ASP A 648 -15.51 0.51 9.84
#